data_7e2b35d211dd4dc77d2ed4422d70bc32
#
_entry.id   7e2b35d211dd4dc77d2ed4422d70bc32
#
_cell.length_a   1.000
_cell.length_b   1.000
_cell.length_c   1.000
_cell.angle_alpha   90.00
_cell.angle_beta   90.00
_cell.angle_gamma   90.00
#
_symmetry.space_group_name_H-M   'P 1'
#
loop_
_entity.id
_entity.type
_entity.pdbx_description
1 polymer ?
#
loop_
_entity_poly.entity_id
_entity_poly.type
_entity_poly.pdbx_seq_one_letter_code
_entity_poly.pdbx_strand_id
1 'polypeptide(L)'
;MFRSFILLGACALSLSAQSVQFLADKKIFLLTTQQSSYAMGVAPDGQLQHLYWAGPLWRAADLPAAKEGREISSFDPHQMMEAEEYPGWGGPRYYEPALKITRADGDRDLVLHYVSHRIEGDVLEITLKDIRDDIEARLTYRVFPEFGVISRKATIRNESKQAITIESAQSATWNLPEGDGYRLSYLTGRWAAETQLNHEAIHEGMKVLESRLGHTGHNMNPWFAIDEGTADEEHGRVWFGALAWSGNWRITVEETPYKQVRVTGGFNTFDFAWPLKTGEQLETPEFYAGYSGHGFGAASRMMHDLERTIAKGRVRPVLYNSWEATEFNVTEEGQKTLADKAAKLGVELFVVDDGWFGKRNKDNAGLGDWTVNPQKFPNGLKPLIDHVKGLGMDFGLWFEPEMVNRDSDLYRAHPDWVMNFPGRPRSELRTQLVLNLARPEVRDYIFGFLDKMTSENDIRYIKWDMNRVFSEPGWPEVPPDQQKEIWAKYVWNYYDILKRLRAKHPNLEIESCSGGGGRIDLGVLPYVDEFWTSDNTEAFDRLRIQEGFSEAYAAKFMSAWVTDVPNMNGRSTPLQYRFLVAMQGALGIGSNLNKFSEADSALATRMVALDKRIRETVQLGDLYRLLLPDENDTTSNEYVSKDGKEAVVFAFRHSQEYGTPAPVIRLRGLDARGVYRVETLDGKTSEMSGAYLMQNGIQIQLRGDFDSSVVMVHRI
;
A
#
# COMPACT_ATOMS: atom_id res chain seq x y z
N MET A 1 41.34 -53.57 -24.33
CA MET A 1 40.85 -53.30 -22.95
C MET A 1 40.17 -51.93 -22.97
N PHE A 2 38.88 -51.87 -23.22
CA PHE A 2 38.08 -50.64 -23.12
C PHE A 2 37.48 -50.57 -21.75
N ARG A 3 37.78 -49.52 -21.01
CA ARG A 3 37.10 -49.21 -19.71
C ARG A 3 36.02 -48.18 -20.01
N SER A 4 34.75 -48.61 -19.92
CA SER A 4 33.58 -47.76 -19.91
C SER A 4 33.49 -47.03 -18.59
N PHE A 5 33.51 -45.69 -18.61
CA PHE A 5 33.10 -44.83 -17.49
C PHE A 5 31.59 -44.61 -17.56
N ILE A 6 30.88 -45.15 -16.58
CA ILE A 6 29.47 -44.84 -16.38
C ILE A 6 29.44 -43.54 -15.53
N LEU A 7 29.02 -42.45 -16.15
CA LEU A 7 28.63 -41.23 -15.39
C LEU A 7 27.25 -41.49 -14.78
N LEU A 8 27.20 -41.70 -13.47
CA LEU A 8 25.98 -41.58 -12.71
C LEU A 8 25.67 -40.08 -12.56
N GLY A 9 24.72 -39.61 -13.35
CA GLY A 9 24.08 -38.30 -13.13
C GLY A 9 23.23 -38.36 -11.86
N ALA A 10 23.72 -37.78 -10.77
CA ALA A 10 22.89 -37.50 -9.61
C ALA A 10 21.87 -36.43 -9.98
N CYS A 11 20.63 -36.83 -10.32
CA CYS A 11 19.49 -35.93 -10.24
C CYS A 11 19.32 -35.53 -8.79
N ALA A 12 19.81 -34.38 -8.41
CA ALA A 12 19.39 -33.72 -7.19
C ALA A 12 17.92 -33.32 -7.39
N LEU A 13 17.00 -34.16 -6.97
CA LEU A 13 15.64 -33.76 -6.66
C LEU A 13 15.79 -32.76 -5.50
N SER A 14 15.71 -31.47 -5.80
CA SER A 14 15.45 -30.46 -4.79
C SER A 14 14.04 -30.75 -4.23
N LEU A 15 14.00 -31.53 -3.13
CA LEU A 15 12.84 -31.50 -2.26
C LEU A 15 12.72 -30.03 -1.82
N SER A 16 11.73 -29.31 -2.34
CA SER A 16 11.36 -28.03 -1.76
C SER A 16 11.03 -28.29 -0.31
N ALA A 17 11.83 -27.76 0.61
CA ALA A 17 11.55 -27.87 2.03
C ALA A 17 10.14 -27.25 2.24
N GLN A 18 9.28 -27.98 2.93
CA GLN A 18 7.93 -27.55 3.23
C GLN A 18 8.00 -26.24 4.02
N SER A 19 7.34 -25.19 3.53
CA SER A 19 7.39 -23.84 4.13
C SER A 19 6.78 -23.79 5.52
N VAL A 20 5.91 -24.75 5.87
CA VAL A 20 5.25 -24.88 7.17
C VAL A 20 5.52 -26.27 7.71
N GLN A 21 6.09 -26.36 8.92
CA GLN A 21 6.39 -27.62 9.60
C GLN A 21 5.86 -27.60 11.03
N PHE A 22 5.42 -28.76 11.53
CA PHE A 22 5.10 -28.98 12.93
C PHE A 22 6.09 -29.99 13.54
N LEU A 23 6.87 -29.52 14.50
CA LEU A 23 7.84 -30.36 15.29
C LEU A 23 7.10 -30.93 16.50
N ALA A 24 6.57 -32.14 16.34
CA ALA A 24 5.64 -32.72 17.30
C ALA A 24 6.26 -32.99 18.69
N ASP A 25 7.55 -33.34 18.76
CA ASP A 25 8.30 -33.59 19.98
C ASP A 25 8.39 -32.38 20.92
N LYS A 26 8.45 -31.18 20.34
CA LYS A 26 8.54 -29.89 21.05
C LYS A 26 7.27 -29.03 20.92
N LYS A 27 6.27 -29.51 20.19
CA LYS A 27 5.05 -28.77 19.83
C LYS A 27 5.34 -27.41 19.23
N ILE A 28 6.28 -27.31 18.26
CA ILE A 28 6.72 -26.11 17.61
C ILE A 28 6.18 -26.07 16.17
N PHE A 29 5.63 -24.93 15.76
CA PHE A 29 5.36 -24.57 14.38
C PHE A 29 6.53 -23.76 13.86
N LEU A 30 7.09 -24.17 12.72
CA LEU A 30 8.18 -23.48 12.03
C LEU A 30 7.70 -23.07 10.63
N LEU A 31 7.69 -21.76 10.37
CA LEU A 31 7.43 -21.18 9.08
C LEU A 31 8.75 -20.74 8.47
N THR A 32 9.01 -21.11 7.22
CA THR A 32 10.29 -20.84 6.55
C THR A 32 10.08 -20.18 5.22
N THR A 33 10.80 -19.07 4.99
CA THR A 33 10.94 -18.39 3.71
C THR A 33 12.40 -18.48 3.23
N GLN A 34 12.69 -17.93 2.06
CA GLN A 34 14.08 -17.82 1.58
C GLN A 34 14.91 -16.88 2.45
N GLN A 35 14.30 -15.88 3.10
CA GLN A 35 14.97 -14.81 3.84
C GLN A 35 14.88 -14.96 5.35
N SER A 36 13.93 -15.74 5.86
CA SER A 36 13.69 -15.83 7.31
C SER A 36 13.09 -17.15 7.75
N SER A 37 13.19 -17.40 9.05
CA SER A 37 12.37 -18.37 9.77
C SER A 37 11.57 -17.66 10.85
N TYR A 38 10.34 -18.12 11.06
CA TYR A 38 9.43 -17.70 12.11
C TYR A 38 8.95 -18.92 12.88
N ALA A 39 9.09 -18.92 14.19
CA ALA A 39 8.69 -20.07 15.00
C ALA A 39 7.86 -19.68 16.21
N MET A 40 6.87 -20.52 16.51
CA MET A 40 6.05 -20.44 17.71
C MET A 40 5.84 -21.81 18.30
N GLY A 41 5.61 -21.89 19.61
CA GLY A 41 5.46 -23.16 20.32
C GLY A 41 4.32 -23.15 21.32
N VAL A 42 3.79 -24.32 21.63
CA VAL A 42 2.76 -24.50 22.65
C VAL A 42 3.42 -24.80 23.98
N ALA A 43 3.26 -23.93 24.96
CA ALA A 43 3.75 -24.07 26.31
C ALA A 43 2.99 -25.15 27.10
N PRO A 44 3.54 -25.67 28.24
CA PRO A 44 2.88 -26.69 29.03
C PRO A 44 1.48 -26.30 29.54
N ASP A 45 1.26 -25.03 29.83
CA ASP A 45 -0.02 -24.47 30.27
C ASP A 45 -1.02 -24.25 29.12
N GLY A 46 -0.61 -24.46 27.87
CA GLY A 46 -1.47 -24.31 26.69
C GLY A 46 -1.35 -22.99 25.97
N GLN A 47 -0.54 -22.05 26.44
CA GLN A 47 -0.29 -20.79 25.73
C GLN A 47 0.48 -21.01 24.42
N LEU A 48 0.19 -20.19 23.40
CA LEU A 48 0.96 -20.15 22.16
C LEU A 48 1.98 -19.00 22.24
N GLN A 49 3.27 -19.35 22.31
CA GLN A 49 4.36 -18.40 22.50
C GLN A 49 5.18 -18.23 21.22
N HIS A 50 5.60 -17.01 20.93
CA HIS A 50 6.62 -16.71 19.93
C HIS A 50 7.99 -17.22 20.41
N LEU A 51 8.76 -17.80 19.49
CA LEU A 51 10.07 -18.38 19.81
C LEU A 51 11.22 -17.82 18.98
N TYR A 52 10.96 -17.42 17.73
CA TYR A 52 12.02 -16.99 16.82
C TYR A 52 11.45 -16.19 15.64
N TRP A 53 12.11 -15.09 15.29
CA TRP A 53 11.89 -14.38 14.02
C TRP A 53 13.17 -13.64 13.61
N ALA A 54 13.96 -14.24 12.72
CA ALA A 54 15.17 -13.67 12.15
C ALA A 54 15.56 -14.44 10.86
N GLY A 55 16.82 -14.38 10.46
CA GLY A 55 17.32 -15.09 9.29
C GLY A 55 17.04 -16.60 9.29
N PRO A 56 17.17 -17.29 8.15
CA PRO A 56 16.78 -18.68 7.99
C PRO A 56 17.51 -19.61 8.96
N LEU A 57 16.76 -20.46 9.67
CA LEU A 57 17.30 -21.56 10.47
C LEU A 57 17.57 -22.76 9.57
N TRP A 58 18.80 -23.18 9.48
CA TRP A 58 19.15 -24.41 8.76
C TRP A 58 18.93 -25.67 9.58
N ARG A 59 18.75 -25.53 10.90
CA ARG A 59 18.57 -26.64 11.82
C ARG A 59 17.44 -26.35 12.83
N ALA A 60 16.26 -26.88 12.54
CA ALA A 60 15.06 -26.71 13.39
C ALA A 60 15.25 -27.24 14.84
N ALA A 61 16.15 -28.24 15.05
CA ALA A 61 16.42 -28.78 16.36
C ALA A 61 17.03 -27.79 17.37
N ASP A 62 17.58 -26.66 16.90
CA ASP A 62 18.14 -25.64 17.76
C ASP A 62 17.08 -24.79 18.48
N LEU A 63 15.83 -24.82 17.99
CA LEU A 63 14.71 -24.11 18.62
C LEU A 63 14.44 -24.74 20.03
N PRO A 64 14.39 -23.91 21.09
CA PRO A 64 13.93 -24.37 22.40
C PRO A 64 12.42 -24.66 22.37
N ALA A 65 11.96 -25.60 23.20
CA ALA A 65 10.51 -25.71 23.40
C ALA A 65 9.97 -24.49 24.16
N ALA A 66 8.72 -24.15 23.91
CA ALA A 66 8.00 -23.14 24.68
C ALA A 66 7.90 -23.62 26.16
N LYS A 67 7.98 -22.69 27.08
CA LYS A 67 8.00 -22.97 28.53
C LYS A 67 7.25 -21.89 29.30
N GLU A 68 6.70 -22.26 30.44
CA GLU A 68 6.22 -21.28 31.40
C GLU A 68 7.37 -20.42 31.90
N GLY A 69 7.16 -19.13 31.99
CA GLY A 69 8.07 -18.18 32.57
C GLY A 69 8.19 -18.41 34.10
N ARG A 70 9.11 -17.68 34.70
CA ARG A 70 9.26 -17.64 36.16
C ARG A 70 8.69 -16.36 36.70
N GLU A 71 7.78 -16.46 37.65
CA GLU A 71 7.33 -15.30 38.44
C GLU A 71 8.52 -14.69 39.19
N ILE A 72 8.68 -13.37 39.07
CA ILE A 72 9.70 -12.60 39.78
C ILE A 72 9.11 -12.07 41.09
N SER A 73 7.90 -11.52 41.02
CA SER A 73 7.15 -10.96 42.14
C SER A 73 5.65 -11.00 41.84
N SER A 74 4.81 -10.70 42.80
CA SER A 74 3.37 -10.55 42.59
C SER A 74 3.00 -9.38 41.71
N PHE A 75 3.93 -8.46 41.41
CA PHE A 75 3.79 -7.34 40.48
C PHE A 75 4.39 -7.64 39.11
N ASP A 76 5.20 -8.69 39.02
CA ASP A 76 5.88 -9.12 37.80
C ASP A 76 5.55 -10.60 37.53
N PRO A 77 4.27 -10.90 37.20
CA PRO A 77 3.85 -12.27 36.90
C PRO A 77 4.49 -12.74 35.58
N HIS A 78 4.71 -14.04 35.47
CA HIS A 78 5.43 -14.60 34.30
C HIS A 78 4.76 -14.30 32.97
N GLN A 79 3.43 -14.16 32.92
CA GLN A 79 2.67 -13.81 31.71
C GLN A 79 3.06 -12.46 31.12
N MET A 80 3.59 -11.54 31.96
CA MET A 80 4.08 -10.24 31.46
C MET A 80 5.42 -10.34 30.73
N MET A 81 6.16 -11.42 30.95
CA MET A 81 7.48 -11.67 30.37
C MET A 81 7.46 -12.66 29.20
N GLU A 82 6.31 -13.24 28.91
CA GLU A 82 6.16 -14.20 27.83
C GLU A 82 5.73 -13.49 26.53
N ALA A 83 6.36 -13.86 25.42
CA ALA A 83 6.01 -13.36 24.10
C ALA A 83 4.80 -14.14 23.55
N GLU A 84 3.61 -13.88 24.06
CA GLU A 84 2.38 -14.53 23.61
C GLU A 84 2.06 -14.15 22.17
N GLU A 85 1.70 -15.12 21.35
CA GLU A 85 1.50 -14.96 19.92
C GLU A 85 0.20 -14.23 19.58
N TYR A 86 -0.84 -14.41 20.39
CA TYR A 86 -2.13 -13.73 20.23
C TYR A 86 -2.78 -13.50 21.61
N PRO A 87 -2.35 -12.48 22.34
CA PRO A 87 -2.78 -12.28 23.71
C PRO A 87 -4.25 -11.87 23.82
N GLY A 88 -5.04 -12.61 24.60
CA GLY A 88 -6.34 -12.17 25.10
C GLY A 88 -6.19 -11.22 26.28
N TRP A 89 -7.15 -10.28 26.47
CA TRP A 89 -7.18 -9.49 27.69
C TRP A 89 -7.82 -10.29 28.82
N GLY A 90 -6.99 -10.92 29.63
CA GLY A 90 -7.43 -11.75 30.74
C GLY A 90 -6.26 -12.28 31.56
N GLY A 91 -6.52 -12.66 32.81
CA GLY A 91 -5.46 -13.00 33.76
C GLY A 91 -4.50 -11.82 33.96
N PRO A 92 -3.27 -12.05 34.43
CA PRO A 92 -2.32 -10.99 34.75
C PRO A 92 -1.53 -10.53 33.49
N ARG A 93 -2.25 -10.11 32.44
CA ARG A 93 -1.70 -9.55 31.19
C ARG A 93 -2.07 -8.06 31.10
N TYR A 94 -1.08 -7.16 31.12
CA TYR A 94 -1.29 -5.71 31.19
C TYR A 94 -0.70 -4.96 30.00
N TYR A 95 -0.29 -5.66 28.95
CA TYR A 95 0.18 -5.11 27.66
C TYR A 95 -0.95 -5.03 26.63
N GLU A 96 -0.68 -4.44 25.45
CA GLU A 96 -1.67 -4.30 24.39
C GLU A 96 -2.23 -5.69 23.96
N PRO A 97 -3.54 -5.94 24.14
CA PRO A 97 -4.13 -7.22 23.77
C PRO A 97 -4.44 -7.32 22.28
N ALA A 98 -4.32 -8.51 21.73
CA ALA A 98 -4.82 -8.79 20.38
C ALA A 98 -6.35 -8.95 20.34
N LEU A 99 -6.94 -9.47 21.42
CA LEU A 99 -8.38 -9.66 21.53
C LEU A 99 -8.90 -9.22 22.91
N LYS A 100 -9.93 -8.35 22.88
CA LYS A 100 -10.64 -7.92 24.08
C LYS A 100 -12.14 -8.04 23.86
N ILE A 101 -12.82 -8.67 24.81
CA ILE A 101 -14.27 -8.90 24.76
C ILE A 101 -14.96 -8.45 26.06
N THR A 102 -16.27 -8.26 25.97
CA THR A 102 -17.17 -8.15 27.12
C THR A 102 -18.33 -9.14 26.93
N ARG A 103 -18.57 -9.99 27.92
CA ARG A 103 -19.68 -10.93 27.96
C ARG A 103 -20.96 -10.26 28.43
N ALA A 104 -22.11 -10.88 28.23
CA ALA A 104 -23.41 -10.32 28.60
C ALA A 104 -23.57 -10.08 30.11
N ASP A 105 -22.86 -10.82 30.96
CA ASP A 105 -22.82 -10.64 32.43
C ASP A 105 -21.81 -9.58 32.90
N GLY A 106 -21.08 -8.96 31.96
CA GLY A 106 -20.05 -7.94 32.24
C GLY A 106 -18.67 -8.52 32.49
N ASP A 107 -18.48 -9.82 32.47
CA ASP A 107 -17.18 -10.46 32.56
C ASP A 107 -16.35 -10.16 31.28
N ARG A 108 -15.06 -9.89 31.47
CA ARG A 108 -14.14 -9.44 30.42
C ARG A 108 -12.85 -10.27 30.37
N ASP A 109 -12.71 -11.25 31.27
CA ASP A 109 -11.51 -12.07 31.38
C ASP A 109 -11.48 -13.08 30.22
N LEU A 110 -10.46 -13.00 29.35
CA LEU A 110 -10.27 -13.85 28.19
C LEU A 110 -8.87 -14.42 28.16
N VAL A 111 -8.74 -15.73 28.37
CA VAL A 111 -7.48 -16.45 28.33
C VAL A 111 -7.55 -17.56 27.27
N LEU A 112 -6.72 -17.44 26.24
CA LEU A 112 -6.76 -18.29 25.06
C LEU A 112 -5.70 -19.39 25.14
N HIS A 113 -6.11 -20.66 25.07
CA HIS A 113 -5.22 -21.81 25.01
C HIS A 113 -5.30 -22.50 23.65
N TYR A 114 -4.18 -23.09 23.21
CA TYR A 114 -4.11 -23.89 22.01
C TYR A 114 -5.01 -25.13 22.12
N VAL A 115 -5.75 -25.40 21.04
CA VAL A 115 -6.63 -26.57 20.91
C VAL A 115 -6.18 -27.49 19.79
N SER A 116 -5.99 -26.94 18.61
CA SER A 116 -5.70 -27.71 17.40
C SER A 116 -5.02 -26.88 16.33
N HIS A 117 -4.52 -27.55 15.30
CA HIS A 117 -3.99 -26.89 14.11
C HIS A 117 -4.29 -27.69 12.85
N ARG A 118 -4.19 -27.00 11.71
CA ARG A 118 -4.25 -27.58 10.37
C ARG A 118 -3.16 -26.96 9.51
N ILE A 119 -2.47 -27.78 8.74
CA ILE A 119 -1.47 -27.33 7.76
C ILE A 119 -1.95 -27.77 6.37
N GLU A 120 -1.99 -26.83 5.43
CA GLU A 120 -2.36 -27.09 4.03
C GLU A 120 -1.47 -26.25 3.10
N GLY A 121 -0.47 -26.90 2.51
CA GLY A 121 0.55 -26.21 1.69
C GLY A 121 1.31 -25.16 2.51
N ASP A 122 1.23 -23.92 2.06
CA ASP A 122 1.88 -22.75 2.70
C ASP A 122 0.97 -22.07 3.75
N VAL A 123 -0.11 -22.72 4.16
CA VAL A 123 -1.07 -22.16 5.13
C VAL A 123 -1.06 -22.99 6.42
N LEU A 124 -0.92 -22.29 7.55
CA LEU A 124 -1.11 -22.82 8.90
C LEU A 124 -2.33 -22.15 9.53
N GLU A 125 -3.27 -22.95 10.01
CA GLU A 125 -4.35 -22.50 10.87
C GLU A 125 -4.13 -23.06 12.28
N ILE A 126 -4.16 -22.21 13.30
CA ILE A 126 -4.09 -22.59 14.72
C ILE A 126 -5.39 -22.13 15.38
N THR A 127 -6.07 -23.04 16.05
CA THR A 127 -7.25 -22.72 16.85
C THR A 127 -6.86 -22.56 18.31
N LEU A 128 -7.11 -21.37 18.84
CA LEU A 128 -7.06 -21.06 20.26
C LEU A 128 -8.48 -20.99 20.79
N LYS A 129 -8.70 -21.32 22.05
CA LYS A 129 -10.00 -21.28 22.71
C LYS A 129 -9.89 -20.72 24.10
N ASP A 130 -10.89 -19.97 24.53
CA ASP A 130 -10.99 -19.50 25.90
C ASP A 130 -11.08 -20.69 26.88
N ILE A 131 -10.42 -20.56 28.03
CA ILE A 131 -10.39 -21.63 29.05
C ILE A 131 -11.75 -21.86 29.73
N ARG A 132 -12.66 -20.90 29.62
CA ARG A 132 -13.97 -20.93 30.28
C ARG A 132 -15.11 -21.22 29.31
N ASP A 133 -15.16 -20.50 28.18
CA ASP A 133 -16.28 -20.48 27.27
C ASP A 133 -15.90 -20.97 25.86
N ASP A 134 -16.92 -21.30 25.05
CA ASP A 134 -16.74 -21.69 23.66
C ASP A 134 -16.52 -20.45 22.77
N ILE A 135 -15.48 -19.65 23.07
CA ILE A 135 -15.02 -18.53 22.26
C ILE A 135 -13.68 -18.93 21.62
N GLU A 136 -13.63 -18.92 20.31
CA GLU A 136 -12.46 -19.35 19.53
C GLU A 136 -11.82 -18.20 18.80
N ALA A 137 -10.48 -18.20 18.76
CA ALA A 137 -9.67 -17.40 17.85
C ALA A 137 -8.90 -18.34 16.92
N ARG A 138 -9.24 -18.35 15.64
CA ARG A 138 -8.51 -19.08 14.60
C ARG A 138 -7.49 -18.15 13.98
N LEU A 139 -6.23 -18.44 14.20
CA LEU A 139 -5.11 -17.69 13.63
C LEU A 139 -4.72 -18.33 12.31
N THR A 140 -4.75 -17.57 11.22
CA THR A 140 -4.33 -18.03 9.90
C THR A 140 -3.02 -17.37 9.54
N TYR A 141 -2.01 -18.19 9.26
CA TYR A 141 -0.70 -17.77 8.72
C TYR A 141 -0.60 -18.28 7.29
N ARG A 142 -0.28 -17.37 6.37
CA ARG A 142 0.08 -17.73 5.00
C ARG A 142 1.53 -17.35 4.75
N VAL A 143 2.33 -18.31 4.35
CA VAL A 143 3.74 -18.10 4.01
C VAL A 143 3.83 -17.80 2.51
N PHE A 144 4.65 -16.83 2.14
CA PHE A 144 5.04 -16.52 0.77
C PHE A 144 6.56 -16.75 0.64
N PRO A 145 6.98 -18.01 0.42
CA PRO A 145 8.38 -18.40 0.57
C PRO A 145 9.35 -17.64 -0.34
N GLU A 146 8.92 -17.38 -1.57
CA GLU A 146 9.74 -16.69 -2.60
C GLU A 146 9.92 -15.20 -2.27
N PHE A 147 8.94 -14.60 -1.61
CA PHE A 147 8.95 -13.16 -1.29
C PHE A 147 9.45 -12.85 0.12
N GLY A 148 9.70 -13.86 0.95
CA GLY A 148 10.19 -13.65 2.31
C GLY A 148 9.16 -13.05 3.28
N VAL A 149 7.86 -13.15 2.96
CA VAL A 149 6.76 -12.52 3.70
C VAL A 149 5.82 -13.57 4.26
N ILE A 150 5.22 -13.25 5.41
CA ILE A 150 4.14 -14.02 6.05
C ILE A 150 2.96 -13.06 6.23
N SER A 151 1.74 -13.48 5.87
CA SER A 151 0.53 -12.75 6.29
C SER A 151 -0.15 -13.46 7.44
N ARG A 152 -0.79 -12.68 8.32
CA ARG A 152 -1.55 -13.16 9.47
C ARG A 152 -2.91 -12.50 9.54
N LYS A 153 -3.92 -13.27 9.93
CA LYS A 153 -5.25 -12.76 10.33
C LYS A 153 -5.84 -13.66 11.40
N ALA A 154 -6.83 -13.14 12.10
CA ALA A 154 -7.61 -13.89 13.08
C ALA A 154 -9.08 -13.94 12.66
N THR A 155 -9.73 -15.08 12.90
CA THR A 155 -11.17 -15.24 12.85
C THR A 155 -11.68 -15.55 14.24
N ILE A 156 -12.44 -14.61 14.81
CA ILE A 156 -13.02 -14.75 16.14
C ILE A 156 -14.40 -15.34 15.99
N ARG A 157 -14.67 -16.45 16.65
CA ARG A 157 -15.95 -17.17 16.60
C ARG A 157 -16.56 -17.30 17.99
N ASN A 158 -17.83 -16.99 18.10
CA ASN A 158 -18.57 -17.16 19.33
C ASN A 158 -19.46 -18.41 19.23
N GLU A 159 -19.03 -19.50 19.84
CA GLU A 159 -19.83 -20.73 20.00
C GLU A 159 -20.41 -20.84 21.42
N SER A 160 -20.24 -19.82 22.26
CA SER A 160 -20.78 -19.76 23.60
C SER A 160 -22.33 -19.59 23.56
N LYS A 161 -22.95 -19.75 24.71
CA LYS A 161 -24.42 -19.68 24.83
C LYS A 161 -25.01 -18.26 24.76
N GLN A 162 -24.15 -17.25 24.81
CA GLN A 162 -24.58 -15.84 24.88
C GLN A 162 -23.80 -14.98 23.87
N ALA A 163 -24.41 -13.89 23.44
CA ALA A 163 -23.69 -12.89 22.66
C ALA A 163 -22.57 -12.26 23.47
N ILE A 164 -21.51 -11.89 22.79
CA ILE A 164 -20.39 -11.11 23.33
C ILE A 164 -20.24 -9.81 22.54
N THR A 165 -19.60 -8.82 23.14
CA THR A 165 -19.12 -7.63 22.42
C THR A 165 -17.61 -7.69 22.30
N ILE A 166 -17.11 -7.64 21.07
CA ILE A 166 -15.66 -7.52 20.82
C ILE A 166 -15.31 -6.03 20.86
N GLU A 167 -14.39 -5.63 21.74
CA GLU A 167 -13.92 -4.26 21.91
C GLU A 167 -12.57 -4.00 21.21
N SER A 168 -11.78 -5.07 21.02
CA SER A 168 -10.54 -5.06 20.22
C SER A 168 -10.42 -6.38 19.48
N ALA A 169 -10.17 -6.31 18.18
CA ALA A 169 -9.83 -7.46 17.35
C ALA A 169 -8.65 -7.08 16.46
N GLN A 170 -7.46 -7.51 16.86
CA GLN A 170 -6.24 -7.29 16.11
C GLN A 170 -5.95 -8.48 15.20
N SER A 171 -5.27 -8.23 14.09
CA SER A 171 -4.92 -9.27 13.12
C SER A 171 -3.78 -10.15 13.62
N ALA A 172 -2.81 -9.51 14.29
CA ALA A 172 -1.60 -10.16 14.77
C ALA A 172 -0.91 -9.34 15.85
N THR A 173 -0.13 -10.03 16.66
CA THR A 173 0.97 -9.47 17.44
C THR A 173 2.27 -10.08 16.90
N TRP A 174 3.17 -9.24 16.38
CA TRP A 174 4.49 -9.63 15.92
C TRP A 174 5.49 -9.34 17.02
N ASN A 175 6.20 -10.35 17.48
CA ASN A 175 7.21 -10.21 18.52
C ASN A 175 8.59 -10.17 17.85
N LEU A 176 9.42 -9.20 18.21
CA LEU A 176 10.81 -9.12 17.79
C LEU A 176 11.70 -9.90 18.78
N PRO A 177 12.92 -10.27 18.37
CA PRO A 177 13.90 -10.78 19.33
C PRO A 177 14.10 -9.82 20.50
N GLU A 178 14.42 -10.34 21.70
CA GLU A 178 14.80 -9.49 22.82
C GLU A 178 16.06 -8.70 22.48
N GLY A 179 16.09 -7.41 22.77
CA GLY A 179 17.21 -6.54 22.45
C GLY A 179 16.97 -5.09 22.84
N ASP A 180 18.04 -4.32 22.79
CA ASP A 180 18.03 -2.88 23.05
C ASP A 180 18.33 -2.08 21.78
N GLY A 181 17.94 -0.81 21.76
CA GLY A 181 18.34 0.13 20.73
C GLY A 181 17.57 0.01 19.42
N TYR A 182 16.41 -0.59 19.43
CA TYR A 182 15.53 -0.64 18.26
C TYR A 182 15.09 0.73 17.81
N ARG A 183 14.98 0.92 16.48
CA ARG A 183 14.50 2.14 15.83
C ARG A 183 13.28 1.80 14.97
N LEU A 184 12.20 2.58 15.15
CA LEU A 184 10.99 2.49 14.34
C LEU A 184 11.07 3.46 13.16
N SER A 185 10.79 2.95 11.97
CA SER A 185 10.56 3.70 10.73
C SER A 185 9.09 3.64 10.38
N TYR A 186 8.49 4.78 10.04
CA TYR A 186 7.07 4.88 9.72
C TYR A 186 6.79 6.09 8.82
N LEU A 187 5.66 6.06 8.12
CA LEU A 187 5.27 7.09 7.17
C LEU A 187 4.20 7.99 7.79
N THR A 188 4.45 9.30 7.78
CA THR A 188 3.47 10.32 8.18
C THR A 188 3.15 11.24 7.01
N GLY A 189 2.27 12.20 7.24
CA GLY A 189 2.01 13.23 6.25
C GLY A 189 0.78 14.06 6.54
N ARG A 190 0.38 14.74 5.51
CA ARG A 190 -0.86 15.52 5.40
C ARG A 190 -1.23 15.60 3.93
N TRP A 191 -2.41 16.16 3.62
CA TRP A 191 -2.75 16.49 2.24
C TRP A 191 -1.62 17.28 1.56
N ALA A 192 -1.25 16.87 0.36
CA ALA A 192 -0.16 17.42 -0.45
C ALA A 192 1.26 17.29 0.15
N ALA A 193 1.44 16.43 1.15
CA ALA A 193 2.74 16.03 1.69
C ALA A 193 2.60 14.63 2.34
N GLU A 194 2.15 13.66 1.57
CA GLU A 194 1.93 12.27 1.97
C GLU A 194 3.25 11.52 2.11
N THR A 195 3.21 10.39 2.77
CA THR A 195 4.29 9.38 2.86
C THR A 195 5.67 9.95 3.24
N GLN A 196 5.72 10.87 4.20
CA GLN A 196 6.99 11.40 4.72
C GLN A 196 7.62 10.37 5.66
N LEU A 197 8.81 9.88 5.32
CA LEU A 197 9.54 8.89 6.11
C LEU A 197 10.08 9.51 7.41
N ASN A 198 9.86 8.82 8.52
CA ASN A 198 10.31 9.20 9.84
C ASN A 198 11.01 8.04 10.53
N HIS A 199 11.97 8.36 11.37
CA HIS A 199 12.69 7.41 12.22
C HIS A 199 12.68 7.90 13.66
N GLU A 200 12.43 6.98 14.62
CA GLU A 200 12.55 7.30 16.05
C GLU A 200 13.04 6.08 16.84
N ALA A 201 13.84 6.31 17.88
CA ALA A 201 14.22 5.24 18.79
C ALA A 201 12.98 4.70 19.53
N ILE A 202 12.89 3.38 19.66
CA ILE A 202 11.86 2.75 20.49
C ILE A 202 12.30 2.84 21.95
N HIS A 203 11.38 3.22 22.81
CA HIS A 203 11.55 3.35 24.25
C HIS A 203 10.41 2.65 24.96
N GLU A 204 10.63 2.30 26.25
CA GLU A 204 9.59 1.70 27.11
C GLU A 204 8.27 2.49 27.02
N GLY A 205 7.18 1.77 26.79
CA GLY A 205 5.86 2.30 26.53
C GLY A 205 5.38 2.02 25.13
N MET A 206 4.50 2.87 24.61
CA MET A 206 3.80 2.63 23.34
C MET A 206 3.93 3.80 22.38
N LYS A 207 4.23 3.48 21.12
CA LYS A 207 3.97 4.33 19.95
C LYS A 207 2.78 3.79 19.19
N VAL A 208 1.83 4.65 18.85
CA VAL A 208 0.64 4.28 18.07
C VAL A 208 0.67 4.96 16.71
N LEU A 209 0.54 4.15 15.66
CA LEU A 209 0.28 4.58 14.29
C LEU A 209 -1.19 4.25 14.01
N GLU A 210 -1.98 5.22 13.55
CA GLU A 210 -3.42 4.98 13.39
C GLU A 210 -4.11 5.92 12.40
N SER A 211 -5.29 5.51 11.93
CA SER A 211 -6.28 6.40 11.33
C SER A 211 -7.62 6.30 12.05
N ARG A 212 -8.28 7.44 12.24
CA ARG A 212 -9.66 7.56 12.76
C ARG A 212 -10.55 8.32 11.78
N LEU A 213 -10.13 8.43 10.53
CA LEU A 213 -10.70 9.31 9.51
C LEU A 213 -11.81 8.65 8.68
N GLY A 214 -12.08 7.35 8.92
CA GLY A 214 -13.00 6.53 8.12
C GLY A 214 -12.32 5.86 6.91
N HIS A 215 -11.09 6.25 6.61
CA HIS A 215 -10.26 5.67 5.57
C HIS A 215 -8.79 5.61 6.02
N THR A 216 -7.89 5.08 5.17
CA THR A 216 -6.46 4.92 5.49
C THR A 216 -5.81 6.20 6.00
N GLY A 217 -6.05 7.34 5.33
CA GLY A 217 -5.66 8.69 5.76
C GLY A 217 -4.31 9.14 5.22
N HIS A 218 -4.12 10.48 5.17
CA HIS A 218 -2.86 11.12 4.78
C HIS A 218 -1.87 11.20 5.94
N ASN A 219 -2.39 11.17 7.19
CA ASN A 219 -1.59 11.49 8.38
C ASN A 219 -0.59 10.39 8.71
N MET A 220 -0.96 9.15 8.48
CA MET A 220 -0.12 7.97 8.68
C MET A 220 -0.50 6.90 7.65
N ASN A 221 0.47 6.06 7.28
CA ASN A 221 0.26 4.89 6.45
C ASN A 221 0.36 3.62 7.31
N PRO A 222 -0.44 2.57 7.06
CA PRO A 222 -0.43 1.33 7.84
C PRO A 222 0.79 0.44 7.55
N TRP A 223 1.97 1.04 7.52
CA TRP A 223 3.27 0.41 7.31
C TRP A 223 4.24 0.77 8.44
N PHE A 224 5.12 -0.17 8.77
CA PHE A 224 6.22 0.04 9.70
C PHE A 224 7.45 -0.73 9.26
N ALA A 225 8.62 -0.29 9.67
CA ALA A 225 9.84 -1.09 9.72
C ALA A 225 10.58 -0.82 11.02
N ILE A 226 11.23 -1.85 11.56
CA ILE A 226 12.01 -1.77 12.80
C ILE A 226 13.39 -2.37 12.55
N ASP A 227 14.42 -1.65 12.95
CA ASP A 227 15.81 -2.09 12.86
C ASP A 227 16.54 -1.94 14.20
N GLU A 228 17.78 -2.40 14.29
CA GLU A 228 18.61 -2.30 15.48
C GLU A 228 19.36 -0.95 15.60
N GLY A 229 18.78 0.12 15.05
CA GLY A 229 19.26 1.50 15.16
C GLY A 229 20.35 1.88 14.15
N THR A 230 20.86 0.97 13.35
CA THR A 230 22.01 1.18 12.46
C THR A 230 21.80 0.71 11.02
N ALA A 231 20.62 0.18 10.68
CA ALA A 231 20.37 -0.27 9.31
C ALA A 231 20.31 0.91 8.32
N ASP A 232 20.82 0.66 7.12
CA ASP A 232 20.73 1.52 5.96
C ASP A 232 20.02 0.79 4.79
N GLU A 233 20.11 1.32 3.57
CA GLU A 233 19.51 0.70 2.38
C GLU A 233 20.06 -0.70 2.07
N GLU A 234 21.29 -1.01 2.44
CA GLU A 234 22.00 -2.23 2.05
C GLU A 234 22.40 -3.15 3.22
N HIS A 235 22.46 -2.61 4.42
CA HIS A 235 23.01 -3.33 5.58
C HIS A 235 22.07 -3.24 6.78
N GLY A 236 22.19 -4.24 7.64
CA GLY A 236 21.46 -4.33 8.90
C GLY A 236 20.23 -5.22 8.83
N ARG A 237 19.72 -5.56 10.01
CA ARG A 237 18.52 -6.36 10.19
C ARG A 237 17.29 -5.44 10.23
N VAL A 238 16.27 -5.75 9.45
CA VAL A 238 15.02 -4.98 9.36
C VAL A 238 13.84 -5.93 9.44
N TRP A 239 12.96 -5.73 10.40
CA TRP A 239 11.62 -6.31 10.49
C TRP A 239 10.62 -5.30 9.97
N PHE A 240 9.78 -5.69 9.03
CA PHE A 240 8.84 -4.76 8.39
C PHE A 240 7.47 -5.38 8.25
N GLY A 241 6.44 -4.54 8.11
CA GLY A 241 5.10 -5.02 7.86
C GLY A 241 4.12 -3.94 7.44
N ALA A 242 2.99 -4.39 6.89
CA ALA A 242 1.91 -3.54 6.44
C ALA A 242 0.54 -4.19 6.69
N LEU A 243 -0.38 -3.42 7.28
CA LEU A 243 -1.75 -3.85 7.53
C LEU A 243 -2.64 -3.58 6.32
N ALA A 244 -3.33 -4.60 5.84
CA ALA A 244 -4.19 -4.54 4.66
C ALA A 244 -5.61 -4.09 5.01
N TRP A 245 -5.80 -2.82 5.30
CA TRP A 245 -7.10 -2.26 5.67
C TRP A 245 -7.27 -0.80 5.24
N SER A 246 -8.36 -0.50 4.54
CA SER A 246 -8.65 0.84 4.02
C SER A 246 -9.58 1.68 4.90
N GLY A 247 -9.86 1.24 6.12
CA GLY A 247 -10.69 1.96 7.10
C GLY A 247 -9.90 2.50 8.29
N ASN A 248 -10.57 2.66 9.42
CA ASN A 248 -9.90 2.97 10.68
C ASN A 248 -9.01 1.80 11.10
N TRP A 249 -7.71 2.03 11.17
CA TRP A 249 -6.69 1.05 11.51
C TRP A 249 -5.80 1.53 12.66
N ARG A 250 -5.17 0.58 13.35
CA ARG A 250 -4.19 0.86 14.39
C ARG A 250 -3.06 -0.15 14.35
N ILE A 251 -1.83 0.33 14.49
CA ILE A 251 -0.63 -0.44 14.76
C ILE A 251 0.01 0.14 16.02
N THR A 252 0.19 -0.68 17.04
CA THR A 252 0.83 -0.32 18.30
C THR A 252 2.20 -0.97 18.37
N VAL A 253 3.24 -0.18 18.50
CA VAL A 253 4.60 -0.63 18.78
C VAL A 253 4.86 -0.41 20.27
N GLU A 254 5.09 -1.49 21.01
CA GLU A 254 5.26 -1.49 22.46
C GLU A 254 6.60 -2.09 22.85
N GLU A 255 7.39 -1.37 23.63
CA GLU A 255 8.53 -1.92 24.37
C GLU A 255 8.16 -2.10 25.84
N THR A 256 8.27 -3.33 26.35
CA THR A 256 7.99 -3.63 27.74
C THR A 256 9.21 -3.38 28.62
N PRO A 257 9.05 -3.26 29.97
CA PRO A 257 10.18 -3.18 30.90
C PRO A 257 11.14 -4.39 30.84
N TYR A 258 10.72 -5.47 30.19
CA TYR A 258 11.52 -6.69 29.99
C TYR A 258 12.22 -6.74 28.63
N LYS A 259 12.32 -5.58 27.94
CA LYS A 259 13.00 -5.43 26.65
C LYS A 259 12.38 -6.26 25.51
N GLN A 260 11.10 -6.56 25.62
CA GLN A 260 10.34 -7.16 24.52
C GLN A 260 9.74 -6.06 23.68
N VAL A 261 9.97 -6.12 22.37
CA VAL A 261 9.32 -5.23 21.38
C VAL A 261 8.24 -6.00 20.65
N ARG A 262 7.02 -5.47 20.66
CA ARG A 262 5.83 -6.06 20.02
C ARG A 262 5.18 -5.07 19.07
N VAL A 263 4.69 -5.59 17.96
CA VAL A 263 3.89 -4.82 17.00
C VAL A 263 2.52 -5.48 16.87
N THR A 264 1.51 -4.87 17.47
CA THR A 264 0.12 -5.36 17.45
C THR A 264 -0.71 -4.48 16.53
N GLY A 265 -1.44 -5.08 15.56
CA GLY A 265 -2.20 -4.27 14.61
C GLY A 265 -3.45 -4.94 14.05
N GLY A 266 -4.44 -4.12 13.71
CA GLY A 266 -5.74 -4.52 13.19
C GLY A 266 -6.74 -3.38 13.15
N PHE A 267 -8.00 -3.66 13.49
CA PHE A 267 -9.03 -2.63 13.60
C PHE A 267 -8.67 -1.60 14.65
N ASN A 268 -8.96 -0.31 14.36
CA ASN A 268 -8.76 0.74 15.35
C ASN A 268 -9.77 0.61 16.50
N THR A 269 -9.27 0.58 17.72
CA THR A 269 -10.08 0.36 18.93
C THR A 269 -10.75 1.63 19.47
N PHE A 270 -10.45 2.82 18.91
CA PHE A 270 -10.91 4.10 19.42
C PHE A 270 -12.45 4.21 19.49
N ASP A 271 -13.14 3.80 18.43
CA ASP A 271 -14.61 3.78 18.39
C ASP A 271 -15.11 2.45 17.79
N PHE A 272 -14.57 1.34 18.30
CA PHE A 272 -14.89 -0.01 17.85
C PHE A 272 -15.69 -0.75 18.92
N ALA A 273 -16.78 -1.37 18.51
CA ALA A 273 -17.50 -2.37 19.29
C ALA A 273 -18.28 -3.25 18.29
N TRP A 274 -18.08 -4.55 18.38
CA TRP A 274 -18.72 -5.49 17.48
C TRP A 274 -19.53 -6.51 18.27
N PRO A 275 -20.86 -6.45 18.24
CA PRO A 275 -21.69 -7.48 18.84
C PRO A 275 -21.56 -8.77 18.02
N LEU A 276 -21.21 -9.88 18.69
CA LEU A 276 -21.04 -11.18 18.07
C LEU A 276 -21.98 -12.18 18.73
N LYS A 277 -23.05 -12.59 18.03
CA LYS A 277 -24.03 -13.56 18.52
C LYS A 277 -23.48 -14.97 18.47
N THR A 278 -24.11 -15.89 19.19
CA THR A 278 -23.80 -17.32 19.10
C THR A 278 -23.84 -17.81 17.67
N GLY A 279 -22.80 -18.49 17.21
CA GLY A 279 -22.62 -19.01 15.86
C GLY A 279 -22.08 -17.99 14.85
N GLU A 280 -21.96 -16.73 15.21
CA GLU A 280 -21.36 -15.70 14.34
C GLU A 280 -19.84 -15.65 14.46
N GLN A 281 -19.21 -15.05 13.45
CA GLN A 281 -17.76 -14.83 13.42
C GLN A 281 -17.40 -13.44 12.90
N LEU A 282 -16.24 -12.93 13.34
CA LEU A 282 -15.61 -11.73 12.84
C LEU A 282 -14.22 -12.09 12.33
N GLU A 283 -13.93 -11.72 11.08
CA GLU A 283 -12.59 -11.85 10.49
C GLU A 283 -11.88 -10.50 10.50
N THR A 284 -10.62 -10.49 10.94
CA THR A 284 -9.75 -9.31 10.93
C THR A 284 -9.07 -9.13 9.57
N PRO A 285 -8.58 -7.92 9.25
CA PRO A 285 -7.74 -7.70 8.06
C PRO A 285 -6.49 -8.58 8.03
N GLU A 286 -5.88 -8.77 6.86
CA GLU A 286 -4.54 -9.38 6.79
C GLU A 286 -3.47 -8.39 7.24
N PHE A 287 -2.47 -8.87 7.97
CA PHE A 287 -1.29 -8.13 8.38
C PHE A 287 -0.05 -8.85 7.85
N TYR A 288 0.56 -8.27 6.82
CA TYR A 288 1.77 -8.80 6.19
C TYR A 288 2.99 -8.37 6.98
N ALA A 289 3.98 -9.26 7.12
CA ALA A 289 5.28 -8.91 7.71
C ALA A 289 6.40 -9.81 7.18
N GLY A 290 7.62 -9.31 7.26
CA GLY A 290 8.82 -9.98 6.80
C GLY A 290 10.07 -9.55 7.57
N TYR A 291 11.18 -10.18 7.23
CA TYR A 291 12.50 -9.89 7.78
C TYR A 291 13.54 -9.80 6.65
N SER A 292 14.35 -8.78 6.68
CA SER A 292 15.53 -8.61 5.82
C SER A 292 16.81 -8.59 6.67
N GLY A 293 17.81 -9.33 6.26
CA GLY A 293 19.18 -9.21 6.80
C GLY A 293 20.06 -8.24 6.01
N HIS A 294 19.48 -7.55 5.00
CA HIS A 294 20.20 -6.75 4.00
C HIS A 294 19.60 -5.34 3.85
N GLY A 295 19.23 -4.70 4.96
CA GLY A 295 18.75 -3.32 5.02
C GLY A 295 17.34 -3.09 4.49
N PHE A 296 16.97 -1.81 4.43
CA PHE A 296 15.65 -1.33 4.03
C PHE A 296 15.37 -1.57 2.54
N GLY A 297 16.36 -1.39 1.67
CA GLY A 297 16.19 -1.61 0.25
C GLY A 297 15.78 -3.06 -0.08
N ALA A 298 16.38 -4.05 0.59
CA ALA A 298 15.96 -5.43 0.41
C ALA A 298 14.55 -5.69 0.99
N ALA A 299 14.24 -5.11 2.15
CA ALA A 299 12.91 -5.20 2.76
C ALA A 299 11.82 -4.66 1.83
N SER A 300 12.01 -3.47 1.25
CA SER A 300 11.06 -2.88 0.31
C SER A 300 10.90 -3.73 -0.97
N ARG A 301 12.00 -4.24 -1.56
CA ARG A 301 11.92 -5.11 -2.75
C ARG A 301 11.14 -6.40 -2.50
N MET A 302 11.24 -6.99 -1.30
CA MET A 302 10.44 -8.17 -0.91
C MET A 302 8.93 -7.86 -0.96
N MET A 303 8.50 -6.73 -0.41
CA MET A 303 7.10 -6.29 -0.48
C MET A 303 6.68 -5.96 -1.91
N HIS A 304 7.49 -5.22 -2.67
CA HIS A 304 7.20 -4.87 -4.06
C HIS A 304 6.96 -6.10 -4.94
N ASP A 305 7.73 -7.17 -4.73
CA ASP A 305 7.55 -8.43 -5.46
C ASP A 305 6.23 -9.11 -5.12
N LEU A 306 5.89 -9.17 -3.84
CA LEU A 306 4.61 -9.71 -3.40
C LEU A 306 3.43 -8.88 -3.96
N GLU A 307 3.49 -7.57 -3.88
CA GLU A 307 2.44 -6.65 -4.36
C GLU A 307 2.16 -6.83 -5.84
N ARG A 308 3.21 -7.01 -6.66
CA ARG A 308 3.05 -7.30 -8.10
C ARG A 308 2.33 -8.61 -8.38
N THR A 309 2.31 -9.55 -7.43
CA THR A 309 1.50 -10.78 -7.53
C THR A 309 0.06 -10.62 -7.04
N ILE A 310 -0.16 -9.73 -6.08
CA ILE A 310 -1.48 -9.38 -5.55
C ILE A 310 -2.27 -8.60 -6.59
N ALA A 311 -1.71 -7.50 -7.10
CA ALA A 311 -2.33 -6.67 -8.13
C ALA A 311 -1.75 -6.98 -9.51
N LYS A 312 -2.32 -8.01 -10.14
CA LYS A 312 -1.98 -8.40 -11.50
C LYS A 312 -2.56 -7.40 -12.50
N GLY A 313 -1.75 -6.86 -13.36
CA GLY A 313 -2.17 -5.94 -14.41
C GLY A 313 -1.02 -5.67 -15.36
N ARG A 314 -1.32 -5.03 -16.48
CA ARG A 314 -0.30 -4.61 -17.45
C ARG A 314 0.63 -3.55 -16.83
N VAL A 315 1.78 -3.37 -17.43
CA VAL A 315 2.61 -2.17 -17.26
C VAL A 315 1.74 -0.94 -17.56
N ARG A 316 1.81 0.06 -16.72
CA ARG A 316 0.91 1.24 -16.81
C ARG A 316 1.18 2.02 -18.09
N PRO A 317 0.12 2.38 -18.83
CA PRO A 317 0.25 3.22 -20.02
C PRO A 317 0.56 4.67 -19.65
N VAL A 318 1.09 5.45 -20.60
CA VAL A 318 1.21 6.89 -20.43
C VAL A 318 -0.20 7.50 -20.45
N LEU A 319 -0.58 8.15 -19.36
CA LEU A 319 -1.89 8.73 -19.11
C LEU A 319 -1.89 10.23 -19.38
N TYR A 320 -3.00 10.77 -19.91
CA TYR A 320 -3.35 12.18 -19.83
C TYR A 320 -4.59 12.36 -18.96
N ASN A 321 -4.56 13.29 -18.01
CA ASN A 321 -5.71 13.68 -17.19
C ASN A 321 -6.05 15.15 -17.41
N SER A 322 -7.35 15.45 -17.59
CA SER A 322 -7.82 16.78 -17.96
C SER A 322 -7.98 17.77 -16.80
N TRP A 323 -7.83 17.34 -15.52
CA TRP A 323 -8.18 18.14 -14.34
C TRP A 323 -7.50 19.51 -14.33
N GLU A 324 -6.19 19.57 -14.33
CA GLU A 324 -5.45 20.84 -14.24
C GLU A 324 -5.58 21.71 -15.51
N ALA A 325 -5.99 21.12 -16.62
CA ALA A 325 -6.21 21.86 -17.86
C ALA A 325 -7.56 22.56 -17.90
N THR A 326 -8.61 21.98 -17.33
CA THR A 326 -10.00 22.43 -17.53
C THR A 326 -10.79 22.63 -16.24
N GLU A 327 -10.35 22.04 -15.12
CA GLU A 327 -11.15 21.98 -13.89
C GLU A 327 -12.60 21.56 -14.23
N PHE A 328 -13.61 22.24 -13.69
CA PHE A 328 -15.02 21.97 -14.01
C PHE A 328 -15.46 22.40 -15.41
N ASN A 329 -14.64 23.11 -16.19
CA ASN A 329 -14.99 23.55 -17.53
C ASN A 329 -14.76 22.44 -18.58
N VAL A 330 -15.36 21.31 -18.34
CA VAL A 330 -15.29 20.12 -19.21
C VAL A 330 -16.34 20.25 -20.29
N THR A 331 -15.93 20.26 -21.57
CA THR A 331 -16.83 20.29 -22.74
C THR A 331 -16.37 19.29 -23.79
N GLU A 332 -17.28 18.74 -24.60
CA GLU A 332 -16.96 17.77 -25.65
C GLU A 332 -15.83 18.27 -26.56
N GLU A 333 -15.96 19.49 -27.11
CA GLU A 333 -14.97 20.06 -28.03
C GLU A 333 -13.63 20.38 -27.37
N GLY A 334 -13.67 20.87 -26.10
CA GLY A 334 -12.45 21.12 -25.33
C GLY A 334 -11.67 19.84 -25.08
N GLN A 335 -12.36 18.76 -24.70
CA GLN A 335 -11.74 17.47 -24.46
C GLN A 335 -11.21 16.82 -25.75
N LYS A 336 -11.91 16.91 -26.87
CA LYS A 336 -11.40 16.47 -28.20
C LYS A 336 -10.12 17.20 -28.59
N THR A 337 -10.07 18.52 -28.39
CA THR A 337 -8.88 19.35 -28.68
C THR A 337 -7.68 18.89 -27.83
N LEU A 338 -7.89 18.59 -26.54
CA LEU A 338 -6.83 18.07 -25.67
C LEU A 338 -6.41 16.65 -26.07
N ALA A 339 -7.37 15.80 -26.46
CA ALA A 339 -7.09 14.44 -26.94
C ALA A 339 -6.23 14.43 -28.21
N ASP A 340 -6.52 15.33 -29.18
CA ASP A 340 -5.70 15.48 -30.40
C ASP A 340 -4.24 15.84 -30.08
N LYS A 341 -4.03 16.69 -29.06
CA LYS A 341 -2.69 17.09 -28.64
C LYS A 341 -1.99 15.96 -27.85
N ALA A 342 -2.71 15.31 -26.94
CA ALA A 342 -2.20 14.19 -26.17
C ALA A 342 -1.76 13.02 -27.07
N ALA A 343 -2.56 12.69 -28.08
CA ALA A 343 -2.21 11.64 -29.05
C ALA A 343 -0.91 11.96 -29.81
N LYS A 344 -0.67 13.23 -30.19
CA LYS A 344 0.56 13.67 -30.86
C LYS A 344 1.80 13.52 -29.97
N LEU A 345 1.65 13.60 -28.63
CA LEU A 345 2.73 13.35 -27.69
C LEU A 345 3.02 11.85 -27.51
N GLY A 346 2.09 10.98 -27.94
CA GLY A 346 2.18 9.54 -27.78
C GLY A 346 1.50 9.00 -26.50
N VAL A 347 0.57 9.75 -25.90
CA VAL A 347 -0.30 9.29 -24.81
C VAL A 347 -1.11 8.08 -25.24
N GLU A 348 -1.38 7.17 -24.30
CA GLU A 348 -2.06 5.89 -24.54
C GLU A 348 -3.42 5.79 -23.84
N LEU A 349 -3.66 6.62 -22.82
CA LEU A 349 -4.90 6.65 -22.03
C LEU A 349 -5.31 8.10 -21.78
N PHE A 350 -6.52 8.47 -22.19
CA PHE A 350 -7.07 9.80 -21.99
C PHE A 350 -8.19 9.77 -20.95
N VAL A 351 -8.02 10.49 -19.84
CA VAL A 351 -8.94 10.50 -18.69
C VAL A 351 -9.63 11.87 -18.60
N VAL A 352 -10.95 11.88 -18.64
CA VAL A 352 -11.78 13.03 -18.28
C VAL A 352 -12.01 13.02 -16.79
N ASP A 353 -11.54 14.05 -16.08
CA ASP A 353 -11.66 14.20 -14.64
C ASP A 353 -13.00 14.82 -14.23
N ASP A 354 -13.15 15.38 -13.01
CA ASP A 354 -14.37 15.95 -12.46
C ASP A 354 -15.03 16.99 -13.38
N GLY A 355 -16.36 17.06 -13.37
CA GLY A 355 -17.13 18.08 -14.08
C GLY A 355 -17.94 17.61 -15.29
N TRP A 356 -17.94 16.33 -15.66
CA TRP A 356 -18.65 15.79 -16.83
C TRP A 356 -20.14 15.51 -16.61
N PHE A 357 -20.62 15.43 -15.37
CA PHE A 357 -21.92 14.89 -14.96
C PHE A 357 -22.84 15.92 -14.31
N GLY A 358 -24.13 15.61 -14.23
CA GLY A 358 -25.15 16.36 -13.51
C GLY A 358 -25.08 17.88 -13.69
N LYS A 359 -25.22 18.63 -12.60
CA LYS A 359 -25.01 20.08 -12.56
C LYS A 359 -23.60 20.47 -12.08
N ARG A 360 -22.62 19.58 -12.27
CA ARG A 360 -21.24 19.71 -11.77
C ARG A 360 -20.46 20.80 -12.52
N ASN A 361 -20.67 22.05 -12.14
CA ASN A 361 -19.93 23.21 -12.65
C ASN A 361 -19.04 23.85 -11.56
N LYS A 362 -19.16 23.40 -10.33
CA LYS A 362 -18.42 23.81 -9.13
C LYS A 362 -18.51 22.69 -8.09
N ASP A 363 -17.74 22.79 -7.01
CA ASP A 363 -17.77 21.82 -5.91
C ASP A 363 -19.13 21.65 -5.21
N ASN A 364 -19.99 22.64 -5.25
CA ASN A 364 -21.19 22.75 -4.41
C ASN A 364 -22.45 22.08 -4.97
N ALA A 365 -22.39 21.47 -6.14
CA ALA A 365 -23.57 20.86 -6.77
C ALA A 365 -23.22 19.65 -7.62
N GLY A 366 -24.21 18.78 -7.83
CA GLY A 366 -24.21 17.69 -8.80
C GLY A 366 -23.53 16.41 -8.32
N LEU A 367 -22.72 16.43 -7.26
CA LEU A 367 -22.08 15.20 -6.75
C LEU A 367 -23.14 14.22 -6.22
N GLY A 368 -23.14 13.00 -6.76
CA GLY A 368 -24.19 11.99 -6.59
C GLY A 368 -25.06 11.76 -7.82
N ASP A 369 -25.13 12.74 -8.73
CA ASP A 369 -25.97 12.67 -9.94
C ASP A 369 -25.13 12.19 -11.15
N TRP A 370 -24.84 10.90 -11.20
CA TRP A 370 -23.92 10.28 -12.17
C TRP A 370 -24.55 10.14 -13.57
N THR A 371 -25.13 11.22 -14.08
CA THR A 371 -25.70 11.31 -15.44
C THR A 371 -24.93 12.32 -16.25
N VAL A 372 -24.67 12.00 -17.52
CA VAL A 372 -23.93 12.90 -18.42
C VAL A 372 -24.60 14.25 -18.50
N ASN A 373 -23.83 15.34 -18.33
CA ASN A 373 -24.35 16.70 -18.44
C ASN A 373 -24.70 17.04 -19.93
N PRO A 374 -25.98 17.28 -20.28
CA PRO A 374 -26.39 17.47 -21.68
C PRO A 374 -25.95 18.80 -22.24
N GLN A 375 -25.58 19.79 -21.43
CA GLN A 375 -25.05 21.07 -21.90
C GLN A 375 -23.57 20.95 -22.33
N LYS A 376 -22.82 20.11 -21.64
CA LYS A 376 -21.40 19.84 -21.90
C LYS A 376 -21.20 18.77 -22.97
N PHE A 377 -22.09 17.78 -23.00
CA PHE A 377 -22.09 16.65 -23.92
C PHE A 377 -23.51 16.45 -24.52
N PRO A 378 -23.91 17.24 -25.52
CA PRO A 378 -25.27 17.19 -26.07
C PRO A 378 -25.68 15.84 -26.67
N ASN A 379 -24.69 15.05 -27.11
CA ASN A 379 -24.90 13.74 -27.73
C ASN A 379 -24.38 12.58 -26.82
N GLY A 380 -24.24 12.82 -25.49
CA GLY A 380 -23.64 11.90 -24.56
C GLY A 380 -22.11 11.82 -24.67
N LEU A 381 -21.50 10.84 -24.01
CA LEU A 381 -20.03 10.67 -24.05
C LEU A 381 -19.52 9.97 -25.30
N LYS A 382 -20.40 9.25 -26.00
CA LYS A 382 -19.99 8.43 -27.15
C LYS A 382 -19.18 9.18 -28.22
N PRO A 383 -19.53 10.43 -28.67
CA PRO A 383 -18.74 11.13 -29.66
C PRO A 383 -17.31 11.45 -29.21
N LEU A 384 -17.11 11.73 -27.91
CA LEU A 384 -15.78 11.94 -27.34
C LEU A 384 -15.01 10.61 -27.24
N ILE A 385 -15.66 9.55 -26.76
CA ILE A 385 -15.05 8.22 -26.64
C ILE A 385 -14.60 7.71 -28.01
N ASP A 386 -15.48 7.79 -29.02
CA ASP A 386 -15.15 7.39 -30.39
C ASP A 386 -13.97 8.19 -30.96
N HIS A 387 -13.90 9.51 -30.65
CA HIS A 387 -12.78 10.36 -31.08
C HIS A 387 -11.46 9.92 -30.41
N VAL A 388 -11.44 9.76 -29.10
CA VAL A 388 -10.26 9.32 -28.34
C VAL A 388 -9.77 7.96 -28.83
N LYS A 389 -10.69 7.01 -29.03
CA LYS A 389 -10.35 5.68 -29.57
C LYS A 389 -9.89 5.73 -31.02
N GLY A 390 -10.46 6.61 -31.83
CA GLY A 390 -10.01 6.87 -33.21
C GLY A 390 -8.57 7.40 -33.28
N LEU A 391 -8.08 8.02 -32.23
CA LEU A 391 -6.70 8.46 -32.06
C LEU A 391 -5.76 7.35 -31.52
N GLY A 392 -6.28 6.17 -31.21
CA GLY A 392 -5.51 5.02 -30.69
C GLY A 392 -5.30 5.02 -29.19
N MET A 393 -6.04 5.81 -28.43
CA MET A 393 -5.97 5.88 -26.96
C MET A 393 -7.14 5.14 -26.33
N ASP A 394 -6.91 4.56 -25.13
CA ASP A 394 -7.97 4.14 -24.23
C ASP A 394 -8.67 5.36 -23.60
N PHE A 395 -9.94 5.19 -23.15
CA PHE A 395 -10.70 6.24 -22.50
C PHE A 395 -10.95 5.93 -21.02
N GLY A 396 -10.78 6.93 -20.17
CA GLY A 396 -11.04 6.87 -18.74
C GLY A 396 -11.95 7.98 -18.24
N LEU A 397 -12.54 7.76 -17.05
CA LEU A 397 -13.50 8.69 -16.45
C LEU A 397 -13.34 8.73 -14.93
N TRP A 398 -13.47 9.92 -14.34
CA TRP A 398 -13.43 10.15 -12.90
C TRP A 398 -14.79 9.97 -12.25
N PHE A 399 -14.78 9.40 -11.03
CA PHE A 399 -15.94 9.28 -10.15
C PHE A 399 -15.54 9.53 -8.69
N GLU A 400 -16.46 10.13 -7.91
CA GLU A 400 -16.38 10.25 -6.45
C GLU A 400 -17.67 9.69 -5.83
N PRO A 401 -17.86 8.38 -5.87
CA PRO A 401 -19.17 7.75 -5.67
C PRO A 401 -19.62 7.69 -4.22
N GLU A 402 -18.73 7.90 -3.27
CA GLU A 402 -18.98 7.80 -1.83
C GLU A 402 -19.49 9.12 -1.24
N MET A 403 -19.46 10.21 -2.01
CA MET A 403 -19.83 11.56 -1.57
C MET A 403 -21.06 12.07 -2.29
N VAL A 404 -21.75 13.03 -1.65
CA VAL A 404 -22.95 13.66 -2.21
C VAL A 404 -23.02 15.14 -1.83
N ASN A 405 -23.45 15.99 -2.76
CA ASN A 405 -23.78 17.38 -2.45
C ASN A 405 -25.24 17.50 -1.97
N ARG A 406 -25.56 18.49 -1.14
CA ARG A 406 -26.96 18.82 -0.83
C ARG A 406 -27.73 19.26 -2.08
N ASP A 407 -27.06 19.95 -3.00
CA ASP A 407 -27.64 20.29 -4.30
C ASP A 407 -27.35 19.18 -5.31
N SER A 408 -27.98 18.02 -5.07
CA SER A 408 -28.05 16.90 -6.00
C SER A 408 -29.45 16.27 -5.96
N ASP A 409 -29.84 15.61 -7.02
CA ASP A 409 -31.10 14.88 -7.08
C ASP A 409 -31.07 13.65 -6.18
N LEU A 410 -29.88 13.02 -6.07
CA LEU A 410 -29.66 11.90 -5.13
C LEU A 410 -29.94 12.30 -3.69
N TYR A 411 -29.38 13.42 -3.22
CA TYR A 411 -29.63 13.87 -1.85
C TYR A 411 -31.06 14.25 -1.59
N ARG A 412 -31.75 14.88 -2.57
CA ARG A 412 -33.16 15.21 -2.46
C ARG A 412 -34.06 13.98 -2.38
N ALA A 413 -33.68 12.89 -3.08
CA ALA A 413 -34.41 11.62 -3.06
C ALA A 413 -34.11 10.82 -1.78
N HIS A 414 -32.85 10.80 -1.33
CA HIS A 414 -32.38 9.96 -0.25
C HIS A 414 -31.51 10.72 0.78
N PRO A 415 -32.08 11.70 1.49
CA PRO A 415 -31.33 12.42 2.53
C PRO A 415 -30.96 11.54 3.74
N ASP A 416 -31.61 10.38 3.87
CA ASP A 416 -31.37 9.34 4.88
C ASP A 416 -30.15 8.47 4.57
N TRP A 417 -29.62 8.50 3.33
CA TRP A 417 -28.43 7.74 2.97
C TRP A 417 -27.12 8.35 3.46
N VAL A 418 -27.15 9.58 3.95
CA VAL A 418 -25.98 10.27 4.49
C VAL A 418 -25.75 9.85 5.95
N MET A 419 -24.51 9.59 6.32
CA MET A 419 -24.12 9.37 7.71
C MET A 419 -24.55 10.56 8.57
N ASN A 420 -25.21 10.31 9.71
CA ASN A 420 -25.56 11.35 10.66
C ASN A 420 -25.98 10.80 12.03
N PHE A 421 -25.82 11.62 13.05
CA PHE A 421 -26.47 11.41 14.35
C PHE A 421 -27.77 12.21 14.41
N PRO A 422 -28.91 11.60 14.79
CA PRO A 422 -30.18 12.31 14.90
C PRO A 422 -30.10 13.56 15.77
N GLY A 423 -30.69 14.66 15.30
CA GLY A 423 -30.68 15.92 16.00
C GLY A 423 -29.36 16.70 15.98
N ARG A 424 -28.35 16.22 15.26
CA ARG A 424 -27.08 16.94 15.04
C ARG A 424 -27.05 17.58 13.65
N PRO A 425 -26.42 18.76 13.51
CA PRO A 425 -26.08 19.29 12.20
C PRO A 425 -25.20 18.32 11.42
N ARG A 426 -25.38 18.26 10.10
CA ARG A 426 -24.46 17.54 9.18
C ARG A 426 -23.37 18.48 8.75
N SER A 427 -22.13 18.17 9.11
CA SER A 427 -20.95 18.94 8.71
C SER A 427 -20.64 18.74 7.23
N GLU A 428 -20.41 19.81 6.52
CA GLU A 428 -19.95 19.78 5.13
C GLU A 428 -18.48 20.16 5.07
N LEU A 429 -17.66 19.28 4.48
CA LEU A 429 -16.29 19.57 4.11
C LEU A 429 -16.24 19.55 2.59
N ARG A 430 -15.63 20.54 1.96
CA ARG A 430 -15.65 20.75 0.50
C ARG A 430 -17.09 20.72 -0.07
N THR A 431 -18.09 21.24 0.70
CA THR A 431 -19.52 21.19 0.36
C THR A 431 -20.09 19.77 0.13
N GLN A 432 -19.46 18.76 0.66
CA GLN A 432 -19.81 17.34 0.52
C GLN A 432 -20.30 16.73 1.83
N LEU A 433 -21.16 15.72 1.69
CA LEU A 433 -21.60 14.80 2.74
C LEU A 433 -21.18 13.38 2.36
N VAL A 434 -21.01 12.51 3.36
CA VAL A 434 -20.60 11.11 3.16
C VAL A 434 -21.84 10.22 3.09
N LEU A 435 -21.99 9.45 2.02
CA LEU A 435 -22.98 8.40 1.93
C LEU A 435 -22.63 7.25 2.88
N ASN A 436 -23.61 6.72 3.58
CA ASN A 436 -23.42 5.57 4.46
C ASN A 436 -23.31 4.27 3.64
N LEU A 437 -22.11 3.98 3.16
CA LEU A 437 -21.83 2.79 2.36
C LEU A 437 -21.98 1.48 3.17
N ALA A 438 -22.09 1.52 4.51
CA ALA A 438 -22.45 0.35 5.30
C ALA A 438 -23.87 -0.17 4.99
N ARG A 439 -24.73 0.68 4.41
CA ARG A 439 -26.08 0.31 3.95
C ARG A 439 -26.01 -0.48 2.64
N PRO A 440 -26.64 -1.67 2.57
CA PRO A 440 -26.64 -2.48 1.33
C PRO A 440 -27.22 -1.74 0.12
N GLU A 441 -28.28 -0.95 0.31
CA GLU A 441 -28.93 -0.19 -0.76
C GLU A 441 -28.03 0.91 -1.35
N VAL A 442 -27.18 1.55 -0.54
CA VAL A 442 -26.21 2.52 -1.01
C VAL A 442 -25.10 1.83 -1.80
N ARG A 443 -24.57 0.71 -1.27
CA ARG A 443 -23.59 -0.13 -1.98
C ARG A 443 -24.13 -0.57 -3.36
N ASP A 444 -25.36 -1.06 -3.40
CA ASP A 444 -25.94 -1.58 -4.65
C ASP A 444 -26.27 -0.45 -5.64
N TYR A 445 -26.65 0.74 -5.16
CA TYR A 445 -26.80 1.93 -5.98
C TYR A 445 -25.47 2.33 -6.64
N ILE A 446 -24.39 2.41 -5.86
CA ILE A 446 -23.06 2.77 -6.37
C ILE A 446 -22.57 1.74 -7.40
N PHE A 447 -22.68 0.47 -7.10
CA PHE A 447 -22.36 -0.57 -8.06
C PHE A 447 -23.20 -0.44 -9.34
N GLY A 448 -24.51 -0.20 -9.19
CA GLY A 448 -25.46 -0.16 -10.30
C GLY A 448 -25.15 0.92 -11.33
N PHE A 449 -24.84 2.15 -10.91
CA PHE A 449 -24.52 3.21 -11.86
C PHE A 449 -23.13 3.04 -12.49
N LEU A 450 -22.13 2.58 -11.72
CA LEU A 450 -20.79 2.30 -12.28
C LEU A 450 -20.84 1.17 -13.31
N ASP A 451 -21.53 0.09 -12.99
CA ASP A 451 -21.76 -1.03 -13.89
C ASP A 451 -22.48 -0.60 -15.18
N LYS A 452 -23.51 0.24 -15.05
CA LYS A 452 -24.24 0.79 -16.20
C LYS A 452 -23.30 1.65 -17.06
N MET A 453 -22.58 2.57 -16.46
CA MET A 453 -21.68 3.48 -17.20
C MET A 453 -20.60 2.70 -17.97
N THR A 454 -20.00 1.69 -17.36
CA THR A 454 -18.98 0.87 -17.99
C THR A 454 -19.53 -0.13 -19.00
N SER A 455 -20.80 -0.56 -18.86
CA SER A 455 -21.47 -1.45 -19.83
C SER A 455 -21.96 -0.71 -21.08
N GLU A 456 -22.44 0.52 -20.92
CA GLU A 456 -23.00 1.34 -22.02
C GLU A 456 -21.94 2.14 -22.79
N ASN A 457 -20.76 2.31 -22.20
CA ASN A 457 -19.66 3.11 -22.75
C ASN A 457 -18.35 2.31 -22.73
N ASP A 458 -17.51 2.50 -23.74
CA ASP A 458 -16.19 1.87 -23.80
C ASP A 458 -15.20 2.61 -22.87
N ILE A 459 -15.43 2.46 -21.56
CA ILE A 459 -14.59 3.04 -20.50
C ILE A 459 -13.62 1.94 -20.06
N ARG A 460 -12.33 2.19 -20.24
CA ARG A 460 -11.23 1.30 -19.89
C ARG A 460 -10.66 1.58 -18.49
N TYR A 461 -10.87 2.78 -17.97
CA TYR A 461 -10.23 3.26 -16.75
C TYR A 461 -11.18 4.10 -15.92
N ILE A 462 -11.17 3.87 -14.61
CA ILE A 462 -11.89 4.68 -13.62
C ILE A 462 -10.87 5.26 -12.63
N LYS A 463 -10.88 6.59 -12.47
CA LYS A 463 -10.28 7.24 -11.31
C LYS A 463 -11.35 7.32 -10.23
N TRP A 464 -11.19 6.52 -9.18
CA TRP A 464 -12.09 6.49 -8.02
C TRP A 464 -11.56 7.42 -6.94
N ASP A 465 -12.26 8.50 -6.68
CA ASP A 465 -11.87 9.53 -5.73
C ASP A 465 -12.74 9.55 -4.46
N MET A 466 -12.21 10.14 -3.39
CA MET A 466 -12.88 10.38 -2.12
C MET A 466 -12.25 11.61 -1.45
N ASN A 467 -12.93 12.77 -1.49
CA ASN A 467 -12.31 14.05 -1.15
C ASN A 467 -12.69 14.62 0.22
N ARG A 468 -13.11 13.77 1.15
CA ARG A 468 -13.32 14.20 2.54
C ARG A 468 -13.23 13.05 3.52
N VAL A 469 -12.90 13.36 4.77
CA VAL A 469 -12.93 12.47 5.91
C VAL A 469 -14.35 12.30 6.45
N PHE A 470 -14.58 11.26 7.26
CA PHE A 470 -15.86 11.09 7.94
C PHE A 470 -16.06 12.16 9.00
N SER A 471 -17.30 12.60 9.11
CA SER A 471 -17.86 13.31 10.25
C SER A 471 -19.19 12.65 10.58
N GLU A 472 -19.67 12.77 11.80
CA GLU A 472 -20.94 12.21 12.26
C GLU A 472 -21.23 10.76 11.77
N PRO A 473 -20.38 9.76 12.12
CA PRO A 473 -20.50 8.38 11.62
C PRO A 473 -21.63 7.62 12.31
N GLY A 474 -22.84 8.17 12.24
CA GLY A 474 -24.06 7.60 12.81
C GLY A 474 -24.84 6.79 11.77
N TRP A 475 -25.50 5.75 12.25
CA TRP A 475 -26.39 4.88 11.47
C TRP A 475 -27.71 4.66 12.23
N PRO A 476 -28.65 5.64 12.21
CA PRO A 476 -29.84 5.63 13.06
C PRO A 476 -30.78 4.43 12.90
N GLU A 477 -30.73 3.77 11.74
CA GLU A 477 -31.64 2.68 11.39
C GLU A 477 -31.25 1.34 12.01
N VAL A 478 -30.03 1.21 12.56
CA VAL A 478 -29.61 -0.01 13.26
C VAL A 478 -29.70 0.16 14.79
N PRO A 479 -29.79 -0.97 15.54
CA PRO A 479 -29.75 -0.93 17.00
C PRO A 479 -28.52 -0.19 17.54
N PRO A 480 -28.61 0.42 18.74
CA PRO A 480 -27.51 1.21 19.33
C PRO A 480 -26.20 0.44 19.49
N ASP A 481 -26.24 -0.85 19.77
CA ASP A 481 -25.09 -1.74 19.92
C ASP A 481 -24.39 -2.07 18.58
N GLN A 482 -25.11 -1.89 17.46
CA GLN A 482 -24.57 -2.15 16.10
C GLN A 482 -24.08 -0.89 15.38
N GLN A 483 -24.25 0.29 15.96
CA GLN A 483 -23.91 1.54 15.26
C GLN A 483 -22.43 1.65 14.92
N LYS A 484 -21.56 1.09 15.73
CA LYS A 484 -20.11 1.11 15.50
C LYS A 484 -19.63 0.11 14.41
N GLU A 485 -20.50 -0.78 13.97
CA GLU A 485 -20.20 -1.66 12.83
C GLU A 485 -20.02 -0.88 11.52
N ILE A 486 -20.49 0.37 11.47
CA ILE A 486 -20.36 1.26 10.31
C ILE A 486 -18.91 1.35 9.82
N TRP A 487 -17.93 1.37 10.73
CA TRP A 487 -16.51 1.49 10.39
C TRP A 487 -15.97 0.33 9.57
N ALA A 488 -16.38 -0.89 9.89
CA ALA A 488 -15.93 -2.08 9.14
C ALA A 488 -16.85 -2.39 7.95
N LYS A 489 -18.18 -2.31 8.12
CA LYS A 489 -19.15 -2.60 7.05
C LYS A 489 -19.00 -1.66 5.86
N TYR A 490 -18.66 -0.39 6.10
CA TYR A 490 -18.35 0.57 5.04
C TYR A 490 -17.23 0.06 4.13
N VAL A 491 -16.13 -0.35 4.73
CA VAL A 491 -14.94 -0.80 3.98
C VAL A 491 -15.19 -2.12 3.26
N TRP A 492 -15.86 -3.07 3.90
CA TRP A 492 -16.23 -4.33 3.24
C TRP A 492 -17.16 -4.11 2.05
N ASN A 493 -18.12 -3.18 2.16
CA ASN A 493 -18.99 -2.84 1.05
C ASN A 493 -18.26 -2.09 -0.06
N TYR A 494 -17.26 -1.25 0.27
CA TYR A 494 -16.36 -0.66 -0.71
C TYR A 494 -15.59 -1.74 -1.49
N TYR A 495 -15.00 -2.70 -0.81
CA TYR A 495 -14.32 -3.84 -1.44
C TYR A 495 -15.28 -4.71 -2.27
N ASP A 496 -16.52 -4.91 -1.80
CA ASP A 496 -17.54 -5.66 -2.54
C ASP A 496 -17.88 -5.00 -3.89
N ILE A 497 -18.05 -3.68 -3.91
CA ILE A 497 -18.28 -2.94 -5.16
C ILE A 497 -17.11 -3.14 -6.12
N LEU A 498 -15.88 -2.91 -5.67
CA LEU A 498 -14.69 -3.07 -6.50
C LEU A 498 -14.54 -4.49 -7.02
N LYS A 499 -14.72 -5.49 -6.15
CA LYS A 499 -14.69 -6.91 -6.52
C LYS A 499 -15.72 -7.26 -7.58
N ARG A 500 -16.96 -6.79 -7.43
CA ARG A 500 -18.05 -7.01 -8.39
C ARG A 500 -17.77 -6.33 -9.73
N LEU A 501 -17.25 -5.09 -9.72
CA LEU A 501 -16.84 -4.38 -10.93
C LEU A 501 -15.74 -5.14 -11.67
N ARG A 502 -14.69 -5.57 -10.97
CA ARG A 502 -13.59 -6.35 -11.56
C ARG A 502 -14.05 -7.68 -12.13
N ALA A 503 -14.98 -8.37 -11.46
CA ALA A 503 -15.52 -9.64 -11.94
C ALA A 503 -16.36 -9.47 -13.22
N LYS A 504 -17.13 -8.39 -13.32
CA LYS A 504 -18.00 -8.11 -14.47
C LYS A 504 -17.27 -7.43 -15.63
N HIS A 505 -16.29 -6.58 -15.31
CA HIS A 505 -15.49 -5.81 -16.25
C HIS A 505 -13.99 -6.13 -16.07
N PRO A 506 -13.52 -7.33 -16.47
CA PRO A 506 -12.16 -7.81 -16.16
C PRO A 506 -11.05 -6.96 -16.81
N ASN A 507 -11.40 -6.17 -17.78
CA ASN A 507 -10.48 -5.26 -18.46
C ASN A 507 -10.50 -3.84 -17.91
N LEU A 508 -11.39 -3.52 -16.98
CA LEU A 508 -11.46 -2.21 -16.35
C LEU A 508 -10.25 -2.00 -15.43
N GLU A 509 -9.57 -0.89 -15.57
CA GLU A 509 -8.49 -0.46 -14.69
C GLU A 509 -9.01 0.61 -13.72
N ILE A 510 -8.53 0.58 -12.48
CA ILE A 510 -9.01 1.46 -11.41
C ILE A 510 -7.81 2.12 -10.72
N GLU A 511 -7.82 3.46 -10.68
CA GLU A 511 -6.94 4.26 -9.82
C GLU A 511 -7.65 4.55 -8.50
N SER A 512 -6.99 4.27 -7.38
CA SER A 512 -7.44 4.70 -6.05
C SER A 512 -6.92 6.10 -5.76
N CYS A 513 -7.83 7.03 -5.62
CA CYS A 513 -7.57 8.39 -5.17
C CYS A 513 -8.39 8.68 -3.91
N SER A 514 -7.86 9.48 -3.00
CA SER A 514 -8.61 10.02 -1.87
C SER A 514 -8.01 11.37 -1.48
N GLY A 515 -8.36 12.42 -2.25
CA GLY A 515 -7.72 13.72 -2.13
C GLY A 515 -6.19 13.58 -2.18
N GLY A 516 -5.66 12.95 -3.22
CA GLY A 516 -4.28 12.49 -3.24
C GLY A 516 -4.13 11.09 -2.64
N GLY A 517 -3.11 10.89 -1.81
CA GLY A 517 -2.70 9.60 -1.26
C GLY A 517 -3.46 9.12 -0.01
N GLY A 518 -4.68 9.61 0.23
CA GLY A 518 -5.45 9.26 1.44
C GLY A 518 -5.93 7.82 1.53
N ARG A 519 -5.82 7.03 0.44
CA ARG A 519 -6.20 5.61 0.42
C ARG A 519 -5.14 4.79 -0.33
N ILE A 520 -3.94 4.75 0.24
CA ILE A 520 -2.83 3.92 -0.20
C ILE A 520 -2.60 2.83 0.85
N ASP A 521 -3.02 1.61 0.57
CA ASP A 521 -2.86 0.47 1.48
C ASP A 521 -2.97 -0.87 0.74
N LEU A 522 -2.51 -1.94 1.39
CA LEU A 522 -2.56 -3.30 0.84
C LEU A 522 -3.99 -3.88 0.81
N GLY A 523 -4.95 -3.32 1.55
CA GLY A 523 -6.32 -3.82 1.59
C GLY A 523 -7.08 -3.55 0.31
N VAL A 524 -6.88 -2.38 -0.31
CA VAL A 524 -7.50 -2.02 -1.58
C VAL A 524 -6.69 -2.53 -2.79
N LEU A 525 -5.40 -2.79 -2.63
CA LEU A 525 -4.49 -3.18 -3.71
C LEU A 525 -4.99 -4.36 -4.58
N PRO A 526 -5.66 -5.42 -4.05
CA PRO A 526 -6.20 -6.50 -4.89
C PRO A 526 -7.27 -6.05 -5.91
N TYR A 527 -7.83 -4.86 -5.72
CA TYR A 527 -8.97 -4.35 -6.48
C TYR A 527 -8.62 -3.19 -7.40
N VAL A 528 -7.44 -2.57 -7.24
CA VAL A 528 -6.99 -1.41 -8.01
C VAL A 528 -5.72 -1.71 -8.80
N ASP A 529 -5.36 -0.85 -9.74
CA ASP A 529 -4.20 -1.02 -10.60
C ASP A 529 -3.10 -0.02 -10.28
N GLU A 530 -3.45 1.12 -9.65
CA GLU A 530 -2.53 2.15 -9.23
C GLU A 530 -3.15 3.08 -8.18
N PHE A 531 -2.29 3.86 -7.54
CA PHE A 531 -2.64 4.90 -6.57
C PHE A 531 -2.32 6.28 -7.11
N TRP A 532 -3.24 7.22 -6.97
CA TRP A 532 -2.90 8.63 -7.07
C TRP A 532 -2.14 9.03 -5.79
N THR A 533 -0.83 9.22 -5.93
CA THR A 533 0.10 9.29 -4.79
C THR A 533 -0.06 10.57 -3.98
N SER A 534 -0.32 11.71 -4.65
CA SER A 534 -0.49 13.02 -4.02
C SER A 534 -1.10 14.03 -5.00
N ASP A 535 -1.97 14.91 -4.49
CA ASP A 535 -2.42 16.09 -5.23
C ASP A 535 -1.29 17.13 -5.41
N ASN A 536 -0.19 17.00 -4.67
CA ASN A 536 1.01 17.79 -4.92
C ASN A 536 1.79 17.21 -6.09
N THR A 537 1.68 17.85 -7.23
CA THR A 537 2.37 17.49 -8.46
C THR A 537 3.69 18.26 -8.66
N GLU A 538 4.11 19.04 -7.66
CA GLU A 538 5.37 19.75 -7.71
C GLU A 538 6.55 18.79 -7.66
N ALA A 539 7.38 18.81 -8.69
CA ALA A 539 8.34 17.74 -8.95
C ALA A 539 9.43 17.58 -7.87
N PHE A 540 9.83 18.65 -7.19
CA PHE A 540 10.83 18.55 -6.13
C PHE A 540 10.21 17.98 -4.84
N ASP A 541 9.03 18.44 -4.44
CA ASP A 541 8.31 17.87 -3.28
C ASP A 541 7.98 16.38 -3.52
N ARG A 542 7.70 16.01 -4.78
CA ARG A 542 7.42 14.61 -5.18
C ARG A 542 8.62 13.67 -4.93
N LEU A 543 9.86 14.14 -4.95
CA LEU A 543 11.02 13.28 -4.65
C LEU A 543 10.89 12.64 -3.27
N ARG A 544 10.49 13.43 -2.23
CA ARG A 544 10.27 12.90 -0.87
C ARG A 544 9.01 12.05 -0.77
N ILE A 545 7.91 12.50 -1.38
CA ILE A 545 6.65 11.75 -1.38
C ILE A 545 6.86 10.38 -2.05
N GLN A 546 7.57 10.32 -3.18
CA GLN A 546 7.84 9.09 -3.92
C GLN A 546 8.87 8.19 -3.23
N GLU A 547 9.84 8.76 -2.51
CA GLU A 547 10.74 8.00 -1.65
C GLU A 547 9.96 7.24 -0.59
N GLY A 548 9.19 7.94 0.26
CA GLY A 548 8.42 7.29 1.31
C GLY A 548 7.36 6.32 0.75
N PHE A 549 6.72 6.63 -0.38
CA PHE A 549 5.85 5.67 -1.06
C PHE A 549 6.62 4.39 -1.40
N SER A 550 7.83 4.50 -1.91
CA SER A 550 8.66 3.39 -2.36
C SER A 550 9.24 2.53 -1.22
N GLU A 551 9.16 2.97 0.03
CA GLU A 551 9.47 2.11 1.18
C GLU A 551 8.45 0.98 1.33
N ALA A 552 7.21 1.26 1.02
CA ALA A 552 6.07 0.38 1.25
C ALA A 552 5.46 -0.21 -0.03
N TYR A 553 5.52 0.50 -1.18
CA TYR A 553 4.80 0.15 -2.41
C TYR A 553 5.66 0.24 -3.67
N ALA A 554 5.43 -0.69 -4.60
CA ALA A 554 6.19 -0.77 -5.86
C ALA A 554 5.87 0.39 -6.82
N ALA A 555 6.87 0.80 -7.58
CA ALA A 555 6.78 1.87 -8.58
C ALA A 555 5.65 1.69 -9.61
N LYS A 556 5.28 0.45 -9.93
CA LYS A 556 4.14 0.13 -10.81
C LYS A 556 2.83 0.77 -10.35
N PHE A 557 2.66 0.91 -9.03
CA PHE A 557 1.43 1.41 -8.42
C PHE A 557 1.45 2.91 -8.15
N MET A 558 2.54 3.59 -8.45
CA MET A 558 2.76 5.01 -8.18
C MET A 558 2.39 5.86 -9.39
N SER A 559 1.18 6.43 -9.43
CA SER A 559 0.77 7.40 -10.44
C SER A 559 1.43 8.76 -10.17
N ALA A 560 2.05 9.35 -11.18
CA ALA A 560 2.76 10.62 -11.08
C ALA A 560 2.60 11.46 -12.34
N TRP A 561 2.23 12.73 -12.18
CA TRP A 561 1.90 13.61 -13.32
C TRP A 561 2.90 14.73 -13.52
N VAL A 562 3.10 15.05 -14.80
CA VAL A 562 3.74 16.29 -15.25
C VAL A 562 2.66 17.36 -15.38
N THR A 563 2.79 18.45 -14.64
CA THR A 563 1.77 19.52 -14.59
C THR A 563 2.34 20.90 -14.95
N ASP A 564 1.48 21.91 -15.05
CA ASP A 564 1.89 23.28 -15.34
C ASP A 564 2.72 23.88 -14.19
N VAL A 565 3.52 24.88 -14.50
CA VAL A 565 4.25 25.71 -13.53
C VAL A 565 3.83 27.18 -13.67
N PRO A 566 3.87 27.95 -12.56
CA PRO A 566 4.26 27.57 -11.20
C PRO A 566 3.26 26.62 -10.56
N ASN A 567 3.77 25.66 -9.78
CA ASN A 567 2.93 24.73 -9.00
C ASN A 567 2.30 25.40 -7.77
N MET A 568 1.53 24.64 -6.96
CA MET A 568 0.78 25.15 -5.79
C MET A 568 1.66 25.91 -4.77
N ASN A 569 2.94 25.54 -4.63
CA ASN A 569 3.92 26.23 -3.76
C ASN A 569 4.62 27.41 -4.43
N GLY A 570 4.26 27.76 -5.68
CA GLY A 570 4.87 28.84 -6.46
C GLY A 570 6.19 28.47 -7.16
N ARG A 571 6.67 27.23 -7.04
CA ARG A 571 7.93 26.78 -7.67
C ARG A 571 7.72 26.51 -9.16
N SER A 572 8.76 26.81 -9.94
CA SER A 572 8.82 26.50 -11.36
C SER A 572 10.06 25.68 -11.65
N THR A 573 9.87 24.40 -11.93
CA THR A 573 10.93 23.47 -12.31
C THR A 573 10.96 23.25 -13.82
N PRO A 574 12.12 22.93 -14.43
CA PRO A 574 12.23 22.63 -15.85
C PRO A 574 11.31 21.48 -16.29
N LEU A 575 10.80 21.51 -17.50
CA LEU A 575 9.89 20.48 -18.03
C LEU A 575 10.55 19.11 -18.04
N GLN A 576 11.84 19.00 -18.39
CA GLN A 576 12.59 17.74 -18.32
C GLN A 576 12.63 17.18 -16.89
N TYR A 577 12.89 18.02 -15.88
CA TYR A 577 12.91 17.61 -14.48
C TYR A 577 11.57 17.00 -14.06
N ARG A 578 10.45 17.68 -14.40
CA ARG A 578 9.09 17.20 -14.12
C ARG A 578 8.82 15.85 -14.76
N PHE A 579 9.19 15.64 -16.03
CA PHE A 579 9.07 14.35 -16.70
C PHE A 579 9.86 13.25 -16.02
N LEU A 580 11.15 13.48 -15.75
CA LEU A 580 12.00 12.45 -15.17
C LEU A 580 11.57 12.07 -13.74
N VAL A 581 11.04 13.01 -12.94
CA VAL A 581 10.46 12.70 -11.62
C VAL A 581 9.20 11.84 -11.78
N ALA A 582 8.30 12.17 -12.70
CA ALA A 582 7.08 11.39 -12.92
C ALA A 582 7.36 10.00 -13.51
N MET A 583 8.42 9.84 -14.30
CA MET A 583 8.82 8.57 -14.91
C MET A 583 9.38 7.54 -13.91
N GLN A 584 9.57 7.90 -12.65
CA GLN A 584 9.92 6.95 -11.59
C GLN A 584 8.75 6.04 -11.16
N GLY A 585 7.59 6.21 -11.75
CA GLY A 585 6.37 5.42 -11.55
C GLY A 585 5.58 5.24 -12.84
N ALA A 586 4.25 5.36 -12.75
CA ALA A 586 3.33 5.39 -13.87
C ALA A 586 3.20 6.83 -14.38
N LEU A 587 3.78 7.11 -15.55
CA LEU A 587 3.81 8.46 -16.12
C LEU A 587 2.42 8.94 -16.53
N GLY A 588 2.00 10.08 -15.97
CA GLY A 588 0.85 10.86 -16.41
C GLY A 588 1.22 12.29 -16.83
N ILE A 589 0.36 12.91 -17.59
CA ILE A 589 0.43 14.31 -17.98
C ILE A 589 -0.88 14.97 -17.58
N GLY A 590 -0.82 15.98 -16.68
CA GLY A 590 -1.94 16.81 -16.26
C GLY A 590 -1.86 18.25 -16.81
N SER A 591 -0.74 18.61 -17.43
CA SER A 591 -0.53 19.96 -17.98
C SER A 591 -1.59 20.38 -18.99
N ASN A 592 -1.90 21.67 -19.04
CA ASN A 592 -2.73 22.24 -20.09
C ASN A 592 -1.97 22.29 -21.42
N LEU A 593 -2.17 21.26 -22.24
CA LEU A 593 -1.50 21.14 -23.54
C LEU A 593 -1.80 22.28 -24.52
N ASN A 594 -2.83 23.12 -24.24
CA ASN A 594 -3.08 24.31 -25.04
C ASN A 594 -2.03 25.42 -24.82
N LYS A 595 -1.29 25.36 -23.71
CA LYS A 595 -0.21 26.31 -23.37
C LYS A 595 1.17 25.85 -23.85
N PHE A 596 1.32 24.59 -24.29
CA PHE A 596 2.62 24.08 -24.73
C PHE A 596 3.10 24.80 -26.00
N SER A 597 4.34 25.28 -25.95
CA SER A 597 5.06 25.74 -27.14
C SER A 597 5.43 24.54 -28.04
N GLU A 598 5.90 24.82 -29.25
CA GLU A 598 6.44 23.77 -30.13
C GLU A 598 7.65 23.07 -29.48
N ALA A 599 8.49 23.80 -28.77
CA ALA A 599 9.65 23.26 -28.04
C ALA A 599 9.22 22.33 -26.89
N ASP A 600 8.20 22.72 -26.11
CA ASP A 600 7.64 21.92 -25.04
C ASP A 600 7.02 20.64 -25.59
N SER A 601 6.25 20.74 -26.68
CA SER A 601 5.64 19.59 -27.34
C SER A 601 6.68 18.61 -27.89
N ALA A 602 7.75 19.14 -28.50
CA ALA A 602 8.85 18.31 -28.98
C ALA A 602 9.62 17.61 -27.85
N LEU A 603 9.85 18.31 -26.71
CA LEU A 603 10.46 17.71 -25.54
C LEU A 603 9.55 16.63 -24.92
N ALA A 604 8.26 16.94 -24.72
CA ALA A 604 7.28 16.00 -24.18
C ALA A 604 7.19 14.71 -25.03
N THR A 605 7.16 14.84 -26.36
CA THR A 605 7.16 13.67 -27.26
C THR A 605 8.40 12.79 -27.07
N ARG A 606 9.59 13.40 -26.93
CA ARG A 606 10.83 12.64 -26.65
C ARG A 606 10.78 11.96 -25.29
N MET A 607 10.25 12.64 -24.26
CA MET A 607 10.14 12.06 -22.90
C MET A 607 9.13 10.91 -22.87
N VAL A 608 7.98 11.04 -23.50
CA VAL A 608 7.00 9.94 -23.63
C VAL A 608 7.61 8.74 -24.38
N ALA A 609 8.36 8.98 -25.44
CA ALA A 609 9.05 7.92 -26.16
C ALA A 609 10.13 7.24 -25.30
N LEU A 610 10.84 7.99 -24.48
CA LEU A 610 11.81 7.47 -23.51
C LEU A 610 11.11 6.64 -22.44
N ASP A 611 10.02 7.14 -21.84
CA ASP A 611 9.21 6.39 -20.86
C ASP A 611 8.83 5.01 -21.39
N LYS A 612 8.26 4.95 -22.59
CA LYS A 612 7.87 3.68 -23.23
C LYS A 612 9.03 2.68 -23.41
N ARG A 613 10.26 3.17 -23.50
CA ARG A 613 11.47 2.34 -23.60
C ARG A 613 11.92 1.80 -22.25
N ILE A 614 11.74 2.57 -21.15
CA ILE A 614 12.29 2.24 -19.84
C ILE A 614 11.25 1.79 -18.81
N ARG A 615 9.97 2.06 -19.01
CA ARG A 615 8.91 1.89 -18.00
C ARG A 615 8.76 0.44 -17.51
N GLU A 616 9.06 -0.56 -18.34
CA GLU A 616 9.00 -1.96 -17.91
C GLU A 616 10.04 -2.24 -16.83
N THR A 617 11.28 -1.77 -17.04
CA THR A 617 12.36 -1.86 -16.04
C THR A 617 12.01 -1.07 -14.78
N VAL A 618 11.43 0.13 -14.92
CA VAL A 618 11.03 0.95 -13.77
C VAL A 618 9.89 0.32 -12.97
N GLN A 619 8.83 -0.13 -13.63
CA GLN A 619 7.62 -0.61 -12.94
C GLN A 619 7.74 -2.04 -12.41
N LEU A 620 8.54 -2.89 -13.06
CA LEU A 620 8.64 -4.31 -12.71
C LEU A 620 10.00 -4.70 -12.13
N GLY A 621 11.00 -3.83 -12.23
CA GLY A 621 12.35 -4.08 -11.74
C GLY A 621 12.51 -3.89 -10.22
N ASP A 622 13.73 -4.13 -9.78
CA ASP A 622 14.18 -3.91 -8.41
C ASP A 622 14.61 -2.45 -8.22
N LEU A 623 14.03 -1.77 -7.24
CA LEU A 623 14.42 -0.41 -6.87
C LEU A 623 15.62 -0.42 -5.91
N TYR A 624 16.59 0.43 -6.22
CA TYR A 624 17.69 0.81 -5.33
C TYR A 624 17.72 2.33 -5.16
N ARG A 625 17.52 2.80 -3.94
CA ARG A 625 17.66 4.20 -3.55
C ARG A 625 19.14 4.51 -3.29
N LEU A 626 19.77 5.19 -4.23
CA LEU A 626 21.24 5.38 -4.22
C LEU A 626 21.70 6.64 -3.48
N LEU A 627 20.92 7.71 -3.61
CA LEU A 627 21.13 8.99 -2.92
C LEU A 627 19.78 9.52 -2.47
N LEU A 628 19.58 9.64 -1.17
CA LEU A 628 18.32 10.05 -0.57
C LEU A 628 18.14 11.57 -0.61
N PRO A 629 16.92 12.11 -0.79
CA PRO A 629 16.65 13.54 -0.96
C PRO A 629 16.97 14.39 0.26
N ASP A 630 16.86 13.85 1.47
CA ASP A 630 17.13 14.59 2.71
C ASP A 630 18.61 14.55 3.15
N GLU A 631 19.39 13.66 2.56
CA GLU A 631 20.80 13.47 2.91
C GLU A 631 21.77 14.14 1.93
N ASN A 632 21.29 14.46 0.73
CA ASN A 632 22.12 14.92 -0.37
C ASN A 632 21.50 16.11 -1.11
N ASP A 633 22.33 16.91 -1.79
CA ASP A 633 21.87 17.95 -2.74
C ASP A 633 21.44 17.34 -4.10
N THR A 634 21.56 16.04 -4.23
CA THR A 634 21.21 15.25 -5.41
C THR A 634 20.49 13.96 -4.98
N THR A 635 19.31 13.72 -5.51
CA THR A 635 18.62 12.43 -5.36
C THR A 635 18.97 11.51 -6.53
N SER A 636 19.13 10.22 -6.26
CA SER A 636 19.32 9.22 -7.32
C SER A 636 18.68 7.90 -6.97
N ASN A 637 17.90 7.37 -7.91
CA ASN A 637 17.26 6.06 -7.84
C ASN A 637 17.64 5.23 -9.06
N GLU A 638 17.84 3.94 -8.84
CA GLU A 638 18.12 2.95 -9.88
C GLU A 638 17.03 1.88 -9.86
N TYR A 639 16.59 1.49 -11.04
CA TYR A 639 15.69 0.37 -11.27
C TYR A 639 16.39 -0.66 -12.14
N VAL A 640 16.43 -1.91 -11.67
CA VAL A 640 17.16 -3.00 -12.35
C VAL A 640 16.16 -4.08 -12.74
N SER A 641 16.17 -4.53 -14.02
CA SER A 641 15.33 -5.63 -14.46
C SER A 641 15.62 -6.91 -13.66
N LYS A 642 14.61 -7.75 -13.45
CA LYS A 642 14.74 -8.97 -12.64
C LYS A 642 15.82 -9.95 -13.11
N ASP A 643 16.23 -9.87 -14.35
CA ASP A 643 17.32 -10.67 -14.90
C ASP A 643 18.69 -9.96 -14.87
N GLY A 644 18.75 -8.76 -14.31
CA GLY A 644 19.97 -7.94 -14.16
C GLY A 644 20.58 -7.46 -15.48
N LYS A 645 19.82 -7.50 -16.61
CA LYS A 645 20.35 -7.10 -17.91
C LYS A 645 20.16 -5.63 -18.23
N GLU A 646 19.16 -5.01 -17.64
CA GLU A 646 18.84 -3.61 -17.86
C GLU A 646 18.77 -2.86 -16.54
N ALA A 647 19.28 -1.64 -16.52
CA ALA A 647 19.07 -0.72 -15.43
C ALA A 647 18.78 0.70 -15.94
N VAL A 648 18.02 1.44 -15.15
CA VAL A 648 17.66 2.84 -15.40
C VAL A 648 18.03 3.64 -14.15
N VAL A 649 18.92 4.61 -14.29
CA VAL A 649 19.42 5.43 -13.19
C VAL A 649 18.94 6.86 -13.39
N PHE A 650 18.10 7.35 -12.48
CA PHE A 650 17.66 8.73 -12.44
C PHE A 650 18.54 9.54 -11.49
N ALA A 651 18.83 10.79 -11.85
CA ALA A 651 19.55 11.73 -10.99
C ALA A 651 18.93 13.13 -11.07
N PHE A 652 18.72 13.74 -9.90
CA PHE A 652 18.05 15.02 -9.72
C PHE A 652 18.87 15.93 -8.82
N ARG A 653 19.37 17.05 -9.34
CA ARG A 653 20.04 18.09 -8.56
C ARG A 653 18.99 19.00 -7.93
N HIS A 654 19.07 19.22 -6.62
CA HIS A 654 18.17 20.12 -5.90
C HIS A 654 18.65 21.57 -6.00
N SER A 655 19.90 21.77 -5.64
CA SER A 655 20.60 23.06 -5.71
C SER A 655 22.07 22.84 -6.01
N GLN A 656 22.73 23.86 -6.54
CA GLN A 656 24.16 23.79 -6.82
C GLN A 656 24.92 24.93 -6.15
N GLU A 657 25.80 24.57 -5.25
CA GLU A 657 26.83 25.49 -4.76
C GLU A 657 28.04 25.55 -5.71
N TYR A 658 28.63 26.72 -5.82
CA TYR A 658 29.83 26.89 -6.66
C TYR A 658 30.98 26.03 -6.18
N GLY A 659 31.55 25.23 -7.07
CA GLY A 659 32.68 24.34 -6.78
C GLY A 659 32.31 22.97 -6.22
N THR A 660 31.04 22.67 -5.99
CA THR A 660 30.59 21.33 -5.60
C THR A 660 30.84 20.33 -6.74
N PRO A 661 31.58 19.24 -6.51
CA PRO A 661 31.81 18.22 -7.53
C PRO A 661 30.54 17.46 -7.85
N ALA A 662 30.44 16.90 -9.07
CA ALA A 662 29.36 15.97 -9.41
C ALA A 662 29.45 14.72 -8.52
N PRO A 663 28.32 14.25 -7.95
CA PRO A 663 28.32 13.06 -7.12
C PRO A 663 28.72 11.82 -7.93
N VAL A 664 29.39 10.89 -7.27
CA VAL A 664 29.65 9.56 -7.82
C VAL A 664 28.49 8.65 -7.43
N ILE A 665 27.78 8.16 -8.42
CA ILE A 665 26.63 7.27 -8.23
C ILE A 665 27.10 5.83 -8.49
N ARG A 666 27.09 4.99 -7.43
CA ARG A 666 27.44 3.57 -7.51
C ARG A 666 26.19 2.76 -7.72
N LEU A 667 26.15 2.04 -8.83
CA LEU A 667 25.03 1.20 -9.20
C LEU A 667 24.93 -0.04 -8.30
N ARG A 668 23.79 -0.72 -8.35
CA ARG A 668 23.49 -1.93 -7.60
C ARG A 668 22.84 -3.00 -8.50
N GLY A 669 22.73 -4.22 -8.01
CA GLY A 669 21.96 -5.28 -8.63
C GLY A 669 22.47 -5.80 -9.98
N LEU A 670 23.63 -5.33 -10.48
CA LEU A 670 24.21 -5.77 -11.74
C LEU A 670 25.06 -7.03 -11.59
N ASP A 671 25.23 -7.78 -12.67
CA ASP A 671 26.22 -8.87 -12.71
C ASP A 671 27.66 -8.28 -12.80
N ALA A 672 28.45 -8.51 -11.76
CA ALA A 672 29.82 -7.98 -11.68
C ALA A 672 30.69 -8.39 -12.89
N ARG A 673 30.43 -9.55 -13.50
CA ARG A 673 31.16 -10.09 -14.65
C ARG A 673 30.52 -9.70 -16.00
N GLY A 674 29.35 -9.08 -15.98
CA GLY A 674 28.68 -8.56 -17.19
C GLY A 674 29.40 -7.34 -17.74
N VAL A 675 29.35 -7.16 -19.04
CA VAL A 675 29.72 -5.92 -19.72
C VAL A 675 28.45 -5.21 -20.13
N TYR A 676 28.36 -3.93 -19.83
CA TYR A 676 27.18 -3.12 -20.03
C TYR A 676 27.48 -1.91 -20.90
N ARG A 677 26.58 -1.62 -21.84
CA ARG A 677 26.51 -0.36 -22.55
C ARG A 677 25.78 0.65 -21.65
N VAL A 678 26.42 1.75 -21.37
CA VAL A 678 25.90 2.87 -20.59
C VAL A 678 25.55 3.98 -21.58
N GLU A 679 24.27 4.35 -21.66
CA GLU A 679 23.74 5.38 -22.57
C GLU A 679 23.21 6.54 -21.74
N THR A 680 23.72 7.75 -21.96
CA THR A 680 23.25 8.98 -21.30
C THR A 680 22.09 9.59 -22.07
N LEU A 681 21.31 10.49 -21.43
CA LEU A 681 20.15 11.15 -22.03
C LEU A 681 20.47 11.91 -23.34
N ASP A 682 21.69 12.43 -23.49
CA ASP A 682 22.18 13.08 -24.71
C ASP A 682 22.68 12.08 -25.80
N GLY A 683 22.49 10.78 -25.58
CA GLY A 683 22.80 9.72 -26.54
C GLY A 683 24.27 9.32 -26.60
N LYS A 684 25.12 9.78 -25.69
CA LYS A 684 26.49 9.28 -25.58
C LYS A 684 26.52 7.88 -24.99
N THR A 685 27.39 7.03 -25.54
CA THR A 685 27.52 5.65 -25.09
C THR A 685 28.94 5.34 -24.64
N SER A 686 29.07 4.47 -23.65
CA SER A 686 30.33 3.87 -23.21
C SER A 686 30.10 2.42 -22.80
N GLU A 687 31.16 1.64 -22.69
CA GLU A 687 31.10 0.25 -22.25
C GLU A 687 31.86 0.09 -20.93
N MET A 688 31.23 -0.53 -19.93
CA MET A 688 31.80 -0.72 -18.60
C MET A 688 31.40 -2.09 -18.05
N SER A 689 32.27 -2.67 -17.20
CA SER A 689 31.88 -3.88 -16.48
C SER A 689 30.92 -3.56 -15.33
N GLY A 690 30.04 -4.50 -14.99
CA GLY A 690 29.17 -4.37 -13.83
C GLY A 690 29.97 -4.13 -12.54
N ALA A 691 31.11 -4.82 -12.39
CA ALA A 691 32.01 -4.58 -11.25
C ALA A 691 32.47 -3.10 -11.17
N TYR A 692 32.84 -2.50 -12.30
CA TYR A 692 33.25 -1.09 -12.33
C TYR A 692 32.09 -0.16 -11.97
N LEU A 693 30.89 -0.40 -12.55
CA LEU A 693 29.68 0.37 -12.27
C LEU A 693 29.28 0.32 -10.80
N MET A 694 29.42 -0.85 -10.17
CA MET A 694 29.04 -1.03 -8.76
C MET A 694 30.12 -0.54 -7.78
N GLN A 695 31.40 -0.66 -8.10
CA GLN A 695 32.49 -0.29 -7.18
C GLN A 695 32.96 1.15 -7.35
N ASN A 696 33.18 1.57 -8.60
CA ASN A 696 33.66 2.91 -8.92
C ASN A 696 32.49 3.88 -9.18
N GLY A 697 31.41 3.41 -9.76
CA GLY A 697 30.23 4.20 -10.12
C GLY A 697 30.43 5.06 -11.37
N ILE A 698 29.44 5.90 -11.63
CA ILE A 698 29.42 6.87 -12.73
C ILE A 698 29.22 8.29 -12.20
N GLN A 699 29.73 9.27 -12.93
CA GLN A 699 29.43 10.68 -12.67
C GLN A 699 28.43 11.20 -13.69
N ILE A 700 27.27 11.64 -13.20
CA ILE A 700 26.25 12.29 -14.01
C ILE A 700 26.42 13.79 -13.89
N GLN A 701 26.70 14.45 -15.02
CA GLN A 701 26.92 15.91 -15.02
C GLN A 701 25.59 16.63 -14.96
N LEU A 702 25.28 17.23 -13.83
CA LEU A 702 24.14 18.10 -13.59
C LEU A 702 24.62 19.52 -13.34
N ARG A 703 23.94 20.54 -13.90
CA ARG A 703 24.37 21.94 -13.83
C ARG A 703 23.23 22.85 -13.40
N GLY A 704 23.45 23.56 -12.30
CA GLY A 704 22.48 24.50 -11.74
C GLY A 704 21.39 23.80 -10.94
N ASP A 705 20.45 24.59 -10.44
CA ASP A 705 19.33 24.12 -9.64
C ASP A 705 18.30 23.39 -10.52
N PHE A 706 17.69 22.35 -9.97
CA PHE A 706 16.67 21.56 -10.65
C PHE A 706 17.09 20.98 -12.01
N ASP A 707 18.39 20.67 -12.18
CA ASP A 707 18.82 19.87 -13.33
C ASP A 707 18.63 18.38 -13.07
N SER A 708 18.42 17.63 -14.15
CA SER A 708 18.11 16.20 -14.06
C SER A 708 18.61 15.42 -15.28
N SER A 709 18.92 14.17 -15.07
CA SER A 709 19.32 13.28 -16.14
C SER A 709 18.87 11.84 -15.85
N VAL A 710 18.88 11.02 -16.89
CA VAL A 710 18.68 9.58 -16.80
C VAL A 710 19.75 8.86 -17.59
N VAL A 711 20.22 7.74 -17.05
CA VAL A 711 21.21 6.86 -17.70
C VAL A 711 20.57 5.48 -17.85
N MET A 712 20.62 4.95 -19.06
CA MET A 712 20.19 3.60 -19.38
C MET A 712 21.41 2.69 -19.46
N VAL A 713 21.30 1.53 -18.84
CA VAL A 713 22.39 0.54 -18.75
C VAL A 713 21.85 -0.79 -19.32
N HIS A 714 22.52 -1.30 -20.32
CA HIS A 714 22.08 -2.52 -21.02
C HIS A 714 23.26 -3.49 -21.18
N ARG A 715 23.07 -4.74 -20.76
CA ARG A 715 24.07 -5.81 -20.88
C ARG A 715 24.27 -6.18 -22.35
N ILE A 716 25.53 -6.26 -22.81
CA ILE A 716 25.93 -6.64 -24.17
C ILE A 716 26.57 -8.01 -24.23
#